data_ccef657f524e85e3eed0b407e83fb423
#
_entry.id   ccef657f524e85e3eed0b407e83fb423
#
_cell.length_a   1.000
_cell.length_b   1.000
_cell.length_c   1.000
_cell.angle_alpha   90.00
_cell.angle_beta   90.00
_cell.angle_gamma   90.00
#
_symmetry.space_group_name_H-M   'P 1'
#
loop_
_entity.id
_entity.type
_entity.pdbx_description
1 polymer ?
#
loop_
_entity_poly.entity_id
_entity_poly.type
_entity_poly.pdbx_seq_one_letter_code
_entity_poly.pdbx_strand_id
1 'polypeptide(L)'
;MAKGAPAPYTWPMITELGHFALILAFGVAVVQAVVPMIGAHRRLPGWMAVAEPAAGAQFALTALAFGALMWAFVTSDFSLRLVVANSHSAKPMLYKISGTWGNHEGSMLLWLLIVSLFGAMVAWFGGGLPPTLRARVLSVQAAIAVAFFAFILFTSNPFLRLATPPFDGRDLNPLLQDPGLAFHPPFLYLGYVGLSMTFSFAVAALIEGRIDAAWGRWVRPWTLAAWIFLTIGIALGSWWAYYELGWGGFWFWDPVENASFMPWLLATALLHSAIVVEKRESLKSWTILLAILAFGFSLIGTFIVRSGLLTSVHAFANDPERGVFILAIMAFFMGGALILFALRAGAMEAKGVFGLVSRESALVVNNLLLAVACFVVFVGTMWPLLAEMFFDRKLSVGPPFFNAAFTPFMVALGLIMPIGSVMPWKRAQIKRALWPLRYVFVLALAVASLAFAMQTGRSILGPMGLFLGAWLIMGTAVELALRTGRGANRMKRLLRLPRADWGKATAHSGLGVTIAGIAGLTAWSVDDIRVAQLDQPFDVGSYTLTLTGVEEKRGPNYLSTMGQVTLAKNGREIAQMWPEKRFYPVAQMPTTEAAIDYNLARDVYVVIGDKQDGGGWTVRTYVKPLTNWIWIGSAMMALGGLLSLTDRRFRVAAGARKTEAVPAE
;
A
#
# COMPACT_ATOMS: atom_id res chain seq x y z
N MET A 1 9.86 47.86 33.55
CA MET A 1 8.57 47.67 32.89
C MET A 1 8.15 46.22 33.09
N ALA A 2 7.18 45.98 33.93
CA ALA A 2 6.66 44.64 34.23
C ALA A 2 5.99 44.07 32.95
N LYS A 3 6.55 42.99 32.38
CA LYS A 3 5.88 42.22 31.32
C LYS A 3 4.62 41.64 31.94
N GLY A 4 3.46 42.06 31.43
CA GLY A 4 2.16 41.59 31.85
C GLY A 4 2.09 40.06 31.84
N ALA A 5 1.43 39.49 32.85
CA ALA A 5 1.10 38.08 32.90
C ALA A 5 0.43 37.64 31.59
N PRO A 6 0.80 36.51 31.00
CA PRO A 6 0.13 36.04 29.79
C PRO A 6 -1.36 35.90 30.09
N ALA A 7 -2.19 36.38 29.16
CA ALA A 7 -3.64 36.23 29.25
C ALA A 7 -4.01 34.76 29.51
N PRO A 8 -5.04 34.47 30.33
CA PRO A 8 -5.43 33.10 30.60
C PRO A 8 -5.73 32.41 29.26
N TYR A 9 -5.06 31.29 29.00
CA TYR A 9 -5.29 30.46 27.81
C TYR A 9 -6.78 30.07 27.77
N THR A 10 -7.56 30.77 26.93
CA THR A 10 -8.90 30.28 26.58
C THR A 10 -8.69 29.04 25.70
N TRP A 11 -8.85 27.88 26.31
CA TRP A 11 -8.75 26.60 25.61
C TRP A 11 -9.66 26.60 24.38
N PRO A 12 -9.17 26.35 23.17
CA PRO A 12 -10.05 26.33 22.02
C PRO A 12 -11.03 25.18 22.18
N MET A 13 -12.32 25.47 22.27
CA MET A 13 -13.41 24.48 22.41
C MET A 13 -13.41 23.41 21.31
N ILE A 14 -12.69 23.66 20.20
CA ILE A 14 -12.63 22.74 19.06
C ILE A 14 -11.97 21.39 19.43
N THR A 15 -10.93 21.40 20.24
CA THR A 15 -10.25 20.17 20.69
C THR A 15 -11.08 19.35 21.64
N GLU A 16 -11.85 20.03 22.55
CA GLU A 16 -12.81 19.37 23.44
C GLU A 16 -13.98 18.76 22.65
N LEU A 17 -14.46 19.49 21.65
CA LEU A 17 -15.50 18.97 20.75
C LEU A 17 -14.98 17.74 19.97
N GLY A 18 -13.72 17.75 19.55
CA GLY A 18 -13.07 16.61 18.88
C GLY A 18 -13.00 15.38 19.80
N HIS A 19 -12.59 15.55 21.04
CA HIS A 19 -12.55 14.47 22.04
C HIS A 19 -13.94 13.93 22.35
N PHE A 20 -14.92 14.83 22.55
CA PHE A 20 -16.31 14.45 22.77
C PHE A 20 -16.89 13.69 21.56
N ALA A 21 -16.62 14.14 20.35
CA ALA A 21 -17.04 13.47 19.12
C ALA A 21 -16.44 12.05 19.02
N LEU A 22 -15.18 11.87 19.43
CA LEU A 22 -14.52 10.57 19.43
C LEU A 22 -15.21 9.60 20.43
N ILE A 23 -15.55 10.08 21.64
CA ILE A 23 -16.28 9.28 22.65
C ILE A 23 -17.68 8.92 22.15
N LEU A 24 -18.38 9.87 21.56
CA LEU A 24 -19.72 9.64 21.01
C LEU A 24 -19.69 8.66 19.83
N ALA A 25 -18.67 8.77 18.95
CA ALA A 25 -18.46 7.82 17.85
C ALA A 25 -18.23 6.40 18.34
N PHE A 26 -17.52 6.23 19.46
CA PHE A 26 -17.37 4.92 20.13
C PHE A 26 -18.72 4.36 20.57
N GLY A 27 -19.56 5.15 21.24
CA GLY A 27 -20.92 4.74 21.62
C GLY A 27 -21.78 4.32 20.41
N VAL A 28 -21.76 5.13 19.34
CA VAL A 28 -22.45 4.81 18.08
C VAL A 28 -21.92 3.51 17.45
N ALA A 29 -20.60 3.29 17.46
CA ALA A 29 -19.99 2.07 16.95
C ALA A 29 -20.43 0.82 17.74
N VAL A 30 -20.57 0.91 19.07
CA VAL A 30 -21.10 -0.19 19.89
C VAL A 30 -22.54 -0.52 19.50
N VAL A 31 -23.39 0.50 19.37
CA VAL A 31 -24.78 0.31 18.91
C VAL A 31 -24.82 -0.33 17.51
N GLN A 32 -24.00 0.16 16.58
CA GLN A 32 -23.91 -0.38 15.23
C GLN A 32 -23.38 -1.81 15.18
N ALA A 33 -22.46 -2.18 16.07
CA ALA A 33 -21.95 -3.55 16.14
C ALA A 33 -23.00 -4.54 16.62
N VAL A 34 -23.79 -4.16 17.61
CA VAL A 34 -24.69 -5.07 18.35
C VAL A 34 -26.10 -5.10 17.76
N VAL A 35 -26.76 -3.95 17.61
CA VAL A 35 -28.19 -3.88 17.26
C VAL A 35 -28.51 -4.48 15.90
N PRO A 36 -27.81 -4.11 14.80
CA PRO A 36 -28.09 -4.69 13.49
C PRO A 36 -27.71 -6.18 13.39
N MET A 37 -26.69 -6.63 14.16
CA MET A 37 -26.32 -8.05 14.22
C MET A 37 -27.44 -8.88 14.80
N ILE A 38 -28.01 -8.45 15.93
CA ILE A 38 -29.18 -9.11 16.55
C ILE A 38 -30.39 -9.01 15.60
N GLY A 39 -30.59 -7.84 14.98
CA GLY A 39 -31.65 -7.63 13.99
C GLY A 39 -31.56 -8.61 12.81
N ALA A 40 -30.37 -8.84 12.28
CA ALA A 40 -30.13 -9.78 11.18
C ALA A 40 -30.33 -11.24 11.64
N HIS A 41 -29.96 -11.59 12.88
CA HIS A 41 -30.15 -12.93 13.43
C HIS A 41 -31.64 -13.23 13.67
N ARG A 42 -32.39 -12.28 14.21
CA ARG A 42 -33.81 -12.39 14.54
C ARG A 42 -34.77 -11.97 13.37
N ARG A 43 -34.19 -11.53 12.25
CA ARG A 43 -34.93 -11.01 11.09
C ARG A 43 -35.85 -9.83 11.43
N LEU A 44 -35.39 -8.92 12.25
CA LEU A 44 -36.07 -7.70 12.66
C LEU A 44 -35.69 -6.52 11.77
N PRO A 45 -36.56 -6.08 10.79
CA PRO A 45 -36.18 -5.06 9.80
C PRO A 45 -35.79 -3.71 10.43
N GLY A 46 -36.50 -3.26 11.45
CA GLY A 46 -36.21 -1.99 12.16
C GLY A 46 -34.82 -1.98 12.83
N TRP A 47 -34.39 -3.12 13.39
CA TRP A 47 -33.09 -3.24 14.02
C TRP A 47 -31.96 -3.31 12.97
N MET A 48 -32.19 -3.99 11.84
CA MET A 48 -31.24 -4.00 10.73
C MET A 48 -31.06 -2.61 10.12
N ALA A 49 -32.15 -1.81 10.04
CA ALA A 49 -32.12 -0.46 9.47
C ALA A 49 -31.25 0.52 10.28
N VAL A 50 -30.92 0.24 11.55
CA VAL A 50 -29.99 1.05 12.36
C VAL A 50 -28.57 1.06 11.78
N ALA A 51 -28.18 0.03 11.02
CA ALA A 51 -26.80 -0.10 10.51
C ALA A 51 -26.37 1.09 9.64
N GLU A 52 -27.22 1.57 8.76
CA GLU A 52 -26.87 2.59 7.78
C GLU A 52 -26.69 3.99 8.42
N PRO A 53 -27.68 4.53 9.15
CA PRO A 53 -27.52 5.82 9.81
C PRO A 53 -26.40 5.80 10.87
N ALA A 54 -26.21 4.69 11.60
CA ALA A 54 -25.14 4.55 12.55
C ALA A 54 -23.75 4.60 11.89
N ALA A 55 -23.57 3.93 10.73
CA ALA A 55 -22.32 4.01 9.97
C ALA A 55 -22.01 5.44 9.48
N GLY A 56 -23.03 6.16 8.98
CA GLY A 56 -22.89 7.57 8.59
C GLY A 56 -22.55 8.46 9.78
N ALA A 57 -23.22 8.29 10.92
CA ALA A 57 -22.97 9.06 12.14
C ALA A 57 -21.56 8.77 12.70
N GLN A 58 -21.16 7.49 12.75
CA GLN A 58 -19.81 7.09 13.18
C GLN A 58 -18.73 7.78 12.33
N PHE A 59 -18.89 7.77 11.00
CA PHE A 59 -17.95 8.44 10.09
C PHE A 59 -17.93 9.95 10.32
N ALA A 60 -19.08 10.61 10.41
CA ALA A 60 -19.15 12.05 10.59
C ALA A 60 -18.50 12.49 11.92
N LEU A 61 -18.77 11.78 13.01
CA LEU A 61 -18.17 12.05 14.31
C LEU A 61 -16.66 11.80 14.33
N THR A 62 -16.19 10.73 13.70
CA THR A 62 -14.75 10.42 13.59
C THR A 62 -14.05 11.45 12.71
N ALA A 63 -14.69 11.92 11.63
CA ALA A 63 -14.17 12.98 10.77
C ALA A 63 -14.09 14.32 11.51
N LEU A 64 -15.07 14.62 12.36
CA LEU A 64 -15.05 15.80 13.22
C LEU A 64 -13.88 15.71 14.23
N ALA A 65 -13.68 14.58 14.87
CA ALA A 65 -12.55 14.36 15.78
C ALA A 65 -11.20 14.53 15.07
N PHE A 66 -11.05 13.94 13.87
CA PHE A 66 -9.84 14.08 13.06
C PHE A 66 -9.60 15.52 12.61
N GLY A 67 -10.65 16.23 12.18
CA GLY A 67 -10.59 17.63 11.81
C GLY A 67 -10.20 18.54 12.99
N ALA A 68 -10.72 18.26 14.19
CA ALA A 68 -10.37 19.00 15.42
C ALA A 68 -8.89 18.79 15.79
N LEU A 69 -8.36 17.57 15.66
CA LEU A 69 -6.93 17.29 15.87
C LEU A 69 -6.07 18.02 14.83
N MET A 70 -6.47 17.99 13.56
CA MET A 70 -5.76 18.71 12.49
C MET A 70 -5.75 20.22 12.76
N TRP A 71 -6.87 20.78 13.23
CA TRP A 71 -6.95 22.19 13.64
C TRP A 71 -5.93 22.51 14.73
N ALA A 72 -5.79 21.66 15.75
CA ALA A 72 -4.82 21.84 16.83
C ALA A 72 -3.37 21.87 16.30
N PHE A 73 -3.03 21.03 15.34
CA PHE A 73 -1.70 21.09 14.68
C PHE A 73 -1.50 22.35 13.86
N VAL A 74 -2.49 22.75 13.06
CA VAL A 74 -2.42 23.95 12.21
C VAL A 74 -2.26 25.21 13.04
N THR A 75 -3.00 25.33 14.15
CA THR A 75 -2.97 26.49 15.06
C THR A 75 -1.84 26.42 16.10
N SER A 76 -1.07 25.31 16.12
CA SER A 76 0.00 25.09 17.10
C SER A 76 -0.51 25.13 18.54
N ASP A 77 -1.61 24.38 18.83
CA ASP A 77 -2.19 24.29 20.18
C ASP A 77 -1.28 23.44 21.07
N PHE A 78 -0.25 24.06 21.65
CA PHE A 78 0.72 23.40 22.52
C PHE A 78 0.15 23.02 23.91
N SER A 79 -1.14 23.20 24.14
CA SER A 79 -1.82 22.61 25.29
C SER A 79 -2.02 21.11 25.14
N LEU A 80 -2.01 20.57 23.91
CA LEU A 80 -2.08 19.14 23.64
C LEU A 80 -0.69 18.50 23.68
N ARG A 81 -0.54 17.43 24.47
CA ARG A 81 0.71 16.66 24.57
C ARG A 81 1.23 16.21 23.20
N LEU A 82 0.31 15.79 22.33
CA LEU A 82 0.63 15.27 20.99
C LEU A 82 1.21 16.37 20.10
N VAL A 83 0.63 17.56 20.11
CA VAL A 83 1.09 18.70 19.31
C VAL A 83 2.46 19.18 19.78
N VAL A 84 2.69 19.24 21.10
CA VAL A 84 4.01 19.56 21.66
C VAL A 84 5.07 18.59 21.21
N ALA A 85 4.76 17.30 21.20
CA ALA A 85 5.73 16.25 20.84
C ALA A 85 6.05 16.19 19.35
N ASN A 86 5.17 16.69 18.46
CA ASN A 86 5.24 16.48 17.02
C ASN A 86 5.04 17.75 16.18
N SER A 87 5.13 18.94 16.76
CA SER A 87 5.01 20.19 16.03
C SER A 87 5.90 21.29 16.62
N HIS A 88 6.07 22.35 15.85
CA HIS A 88 6.81 23.56 16.24
C HIS A 88 6.22 24.77 15.52
N SER A 89 6.32 25.98 16.12
CA SER A 89 5.76 27.20 15.53
C SER A 89 6.37 27.53 14.15
N ALA A 90 7.68 27.31 13.98
CA ALA A 90 8.41 27.56 12.73
C ALA A 90 8.20 26.48 11.65
N LYS A 91 7.52 25.35 11.96
CA LYS A 91 7.30 24.25 11.02
C LYS A 91 6.43 24.69 9.83
N PRO A 92 6.78 24.37 8.57
CA PRO A 92 5.97 24.71 7.40
C PRO A 92 4.55 24.12 7.48
N MET A 93 3.56 24.84 6.94
CA MET A 93 2.13 24.50 7.07
C MET A 93 1.80 23.11 6.55
N LEU A 94 2.40 22.67 5.42
CA LEU A 94 2.22 21.31 4.90
C LEU A 94 2.53 20.26 5.97
N TYR A 95 3.63 20.46 6.71
CA TYR A 95 4.08 19.51 7.75
C TYR A 95 3.34 19.69 9.07
N LYS A 96 2.71 20.85 9.32
CA LYS A 96 1.72 20.99 10.41
C LYS A 96 0.50 20.12 10.11
N ILE A 97 -0.02 20.16 8.89
CA ILE A 97 -1.15 19.32 8.46
C ILE A 97 -0.77 17.83 8.52
N SER A 98 0.32 17.43 7.88
CA SER A 98 0.75 16.02 7.87
C SER A 98 1.22 15.52 9.23
N GLY A 99 1.67 16.40 10.11
CA GLY A 99 1.95 16.12 11.51
C GLY A 99 0.77 15.51 12.26
N THR A 100 -0.48 15.75 11.80
CA THR A 100 -1.67 15.09 12.35
C THR A 100 -1.57 13.57 12.31
N TRP A 101 -1.02 12.99 11.22
CA TRP A 101 -0.83 11.55 11.06
C TRP A 101 0.63 11.10 11.10
N GLY A 102 1.59 12.03 11.21
CA GLY A 102 3.02 11.74 11.34
C GLY A 102 3.45 11.24 12.72
N ASN A 103 2.55 10.74 13.53
CA ASN A 103 2.78 10.26 14.89
C ASN A 103 1.88 9.05 15.18
N HIS A 104 2.07 8.43 16.36
CA HIS A 104 1.32 7.23 16.72
C HIS A 104 -0.19 7.49 16.88
N GLU A 105 -0.58 8.41 17.74
CA GLU A 105 -1.97 8.65 18.13
C GLU A 105 -2.80 9.16 16.95
N GLY A 106 -2.28 10.13 16.22
CA GLY A 106 -2.97 10.73 15.08
C GLY A 106 -3.07 9.78 13.88
N SER A 107 -2.05 8.94 13.64
CA SER A 107 -2.12 7.91 12.60
C SER A 107 -3.15 6.82 12.93
N MET A 108 -3.33 6.47 14.21
CA MET A 108 -4.38 5.54 14.64
C MET A 108 -5.78 6.17 14.51
N LEU A 109 -5.92 7.49 14.74
CA LEU A 109 -7.17 8.20 14.46
C LEU A 109 -7.47 8.24 12.96
N LEU A 110 -6.46 8.42 12.09
CA LEU A 110 -6.60 8.28 10.63
C LEU A 110 -7.03 6.84 10.25
N TRP A 111 -6.43 5.83 10.87
CA TRP A 111 -6.82 4.42 10.70
C TRP A 111 -8.31 4.22 10.98
N LEU A 112 -8.77 4.74 12.11
CA LEU A 112 -10.16 4.66 12.54
C LEU A 112 -11.12 5.45 11.63
N LEU A 113 -10.69 6.62 11.15
CA LEU A 113 -11.44 7.41 10.16
C LEU A 113 -11.68 6.60 8.88
N ILE A 114 -10.68 5.86 8.43
CA ILE A 114 -10.78 5.04 7.22
C ILE A 114 -11.68 3.81 7.43
N VAL A 115 -11.61 3.14 8.60
CA VAL A 115 -12.58 2.08 8.96
C VAL A 115 -14.01 2.59 8.87
N SER A 116 -14.24 3.78 9.46
CA SER A 116 -15.57 4.42 9.47
C SER A 116 -16.01 4.83 8.07
N LEU A 117 -15.08 5.37 7.26
CA LEU A 117 -15.34 5.75 5.86
C LEU A 117 -15.80 4.54 5.03
N PHE A 118 -15.09 3.41 5.10
CA PHE A 118 -15.49 2.20 4.36
C PHE A 118 -16.85 1.67 4.83
N GLY A 119 -17.16 1.76 6.14
CA GLY A 119 -18.49 1.46 6.67
C GLY A 119 -19.56 2.36 6.09
N ALA A 120 -19.35 3.68 6.11
CA ALA A 120 -20.26 4.66 5.52
C ALA A 120 -20.44 4.47 4.00
N MET A 121 -19.37 4.14 3.27
CA MET A 121 -19.45 3.84 1.84
C MET A 121 -20.32 2.62 1.56
N VAL A 122 -20.25 1.56 2.37
CA VAL A 122 -21.17 0.39 2.24
C VAL A 122 -22.60 0.80 2.57
N ALA A 123 -22.82 1.63 3.58
CA ALA A 123 -24.15 2.15 3.90
C ALA A 123 -24.75 2.95 2.72
N TRP A 124 -23.97 3.82 2.08
CA TRP A 124 -24.44 4.69 0.99
C TRP A 124 -24.53 4.00 -0.37
N PHE A 125 -23.60 3.09 -0.69
CA PHE A 125 -23.48 2.47 -2.01
C PHE A 125 -23.85 0.97 -2.03
N GLY A 126 -24.13 0.37 -0.87
CA GLY A 126 -24.46 -1.05 -0.72
C GLY A 126 -25.93 -1.39 -0.89
N GLY A 127 -26.75 -0.53 -1.51
CA GLY A 127 -28.21 -0.75 -1.67
C GLY A 127 -28.60 -2.04 -2.43
N GLY A 128 -27.69 -2.60 -3.23
CA GLY A 128 -27.89 -3.88 -3.91
C GLY A 128 -27.58 -5.13 -3.08
N LEU A 129 -27.14 -4.98 -1.83
CA LEU A 129 -26.87 -6.08 -0.91
C LEU A 129 -28.16 -6.58 -0.24
N PRO A 130 -28.30 -7.90 0.03
CA PRO A 130 -29.37 -8.38 0.89
C PRO A 130 -29.36 -7.67 2.25
N PRO A 131 -30.51 -7.27 2.81
CA PRO A 131 -30.54 -6.50 4.06
C PRO A 131 -29.84 -7.19 5.23
N THR A 132 -29.97 -8.51 5.37
CA THR A 132 -29.30 -9.30 6.41
C THR A 132 -27.78 -9.29 6.24
N LEU A 133 -27.28 -9.46 5.01
CA LEU A 133 -25.85 -9.42 4.72
C LEU A 133 -25.30 -8.00 4.99
N ARG A 134 -25.97 -6.95 4.50
CA ARG A 134 -25.53 -5.56 4.72
C ARG A 134 -25.48 -5.21 6.21
N ALA A 135 -26.50 -5.57 6.98
CA ALA A 135 -26.52 -5.37 8.42
C ALA A 135 -25.34 -6.07 9.11
N ARG A 136 -25.04 -7.34 8.77
CA ARG A 136 -23.92 -8.08 9.34
C ARG A 136 -22.56 -7.52 8.94
N VAL A 137 -22.38 -7.14 7.66
CA VAL A 137 -21.13 -6.50 7.19
C VAL A 137 -20.86 -5.22 7.97
N LEU A 138 -21.87 -4.35 8.12
CA LEU A 138 -21.73 -3.10 8.86
C LEU A 138 -21.54 -3.33 10.36
N SER A 139 -22.12 -4.37 10.95
CA SER A 139 -21.90 -4.75 12.34
C SER A 139 -20.50 -5.26 12.59
N VAL A 140 -19.93 -6.11 11.70
CA VAL A 140 -18.54 -6.59 11.82
C VAL A 140 -17.56 -5.45 11.65
N GLN A 141 -17.79 -4.55 10.68
CA GLN A 141 -16.98 -3.37 10.49
C GLN A 141 -16.99 -2.46 11.72
N ALA A 142 -18.16 -2.28 12.33
CA ALA A 142 -18.30 -1.52 13.57
C ALA A 142 -17.62 -2.22 14.77
N ALA A 143 -17.65 -3.55 14.85
CA ALA A 143 -16.93 -4.27 15.89
C ALA A 143 -15.41 -4.05 15.81
N ILE A 144 -14.85 -4.01 14.60
CA ILE A 144 -13.46 -3.62 14.37
C ILE A 144 -13.24 -2.18 14.86
N ALA A 145 -14.14 -1.25 14.49
CA ALA A 145 -14.05 0.14 14.93
C ALA A 145 -14.10 0.26 16.46
N VAL A 146 -15.00 -0.50 17.14
CA VAL A 146 -15.10 -0.53 18.62
C VAL A 146 -13.76 -0.88 19.27
N ALA A 147 -13.07 -1.91 18.76
CA ALA A 147 -11.77 -2.31 19.30
C ALA A 147 -10.72 -1.20 19.13
N PHE A 148 -10.69 -0.53 17.98
CA PHE A 148 -9.76 0.57 17.75
C PHE A 148 -10.17 1.88 18.44
N PHE A 149 -11.45 2.17 18.64
CA PHE A 149 -11.91 3.26 19.51
C PHE A 149 -11.44 3.04 20.95
N ALA A 150 -11.62 1.82 21.47
CA ALA A 150 -11.13 1.46 22.81
C ALA A 150 -9.60 1.62 22.89
N PHE A 151 -8.87 1.13 21.89
CA PHE A 151 -7.41 1.31 21.81
C PHE A 151 -7.02 2.79 21.87
N ILE A 152 -7.63 3.65 21.05
CA ILE A 152 -7.31 5.07 21.01
C ILE A 152 -7.68 5.76 22.33
N LEU A 153 -8.89 5.54 22.84
CA LEU A 153 -9.37 6.25 24.02
C LEU A 153 -8.62 5.86 25.31
N PHE A 154 -8.23 4.58 25.44
CA PHE A 154 -7.64 4.07 26.69
C PHE A 154 -6.12 4.02 26.69
N THR A 155 -5.46 3.91 25.52
CA THR A 155 -4.00 3.78 25.45
C THR A 155 -3.32 4.90 24.65
N SER A 156 -3.99 5.49 23.68
CA SER A 156 -3.38 6.36 22.66
C SER A 156 -4.21 7.61 22.37
N ASN A 157 -4.76 8.25 23.42
CA ASN A 157 -5.67 9.38 23.26
C ASN A 157 -4.94 10.63 22.72
N PRO A 158 -5.28 11.11 21.50
CA PRO A 158 -4.62 12.25 20.88
C PRO A 158 -5.00 13.61 21.52
N PHE A 159 -6.04 13.64 22.34
CA PHE A 159 -6.56 14.86 22.97
C PHE A 159 -6.09 15.06 24.43
N LEU A 160 -5.05 14.33 24.87
CA LEU A 160 -4.50 14.50 26.21
C LEU A 160 -3.83 15.87 26.33
N ARG A 161 -4.24 16.61 27.38
CA ARG A 161 -3.70 17.93 27.68
C ARG A 161 -2.54 17.89 28.66
N LEU A 162 -1.67 18.88 28.54
CA LEU A 162 -0.60 19.13 29.51
C LEU A 162 -1.12 20.11 30.59
N ALA A 163 -0.78 19.84 31.85
CA ALA A 163 -1.10 20.73 32.95
C ALA A 163 -0.39 22.09 32.80
N THR A 164 0.84 22.08 32.27
CA THR A 164 1.64 23.28 32.00
C THR A 164 2.13 23.22 30.56
N PRO A 165 1.45 23.90 29.63
CA PRO A 165 1.88 23.98 28.24
C PRO A 165 3.24 24.68 28.12
N PRO A 166 4.16 24.16 27.30
CA PRO A 166 5.41 24.85 26.97
C PRO A 166 5.17 26.02 26.02
N PHE A 167 6.15 26.88 25.86
CA PHE A 167 6.08 28.02 24.92
C PHE A 167 6.04 27.55 23.46
N ASP A 168 6.78 26.46 23.12
CA ASP A 168 6.81 25.90 21.77
C ASP A 168 6.97 24.36 21.84
N GLY A 169 6.80 23.67 20.70
CA GLY A 169 6.90 22.24 20.58
C GLY A 169 8.31 21.74 20.24
N ARG A 170 8.45 20.39 20.21
CA ARG A 170 9.71 19.67 19.99
C ARG A 170 10.00 19.38 18.51
N ASP A 171 9.12 19.85 17.62
CA ASP A 171 9.12 19.60 16.19
C ASP A 171 8.72 18.16 15.80
N LEU A 172 8.43 17.98 14.53
CA LEU A 172 8.21 16.68 13.92
C LEU A 172 9.56 16.06 13.57
N ASN A 173 9.66 14.73 13.61
CA ASN A 173 10.86 14.06 13.09
C ASN A 173 11.20 14.58 11.69
N PRO A 174 12.43 15.06 11.46
CA PRO A 174 12.85 15.64 10.19
C PRO A 174 12.57 14.78 8.96
N LEU A 175 12.78 13.46 9.02
CA LEU A 175 12.48 12.53 7.93
C LEU A 175 10.98 12.53 7.53
N LEU A 176 10.09 13.00 8.42
CA LEU A 176 8.66 13.13 8.14
C LEU A 176 8.30 14.51 7.54
N GLN A 177 9.26 15.43 7.45
CA GLN A 177 9.07 16.77 6.89
C GLN A 177 9.40 16.79 5.40
N ASP A 178 8.78 15.88 4.67
CA ASP A 178 8.92 15.70 3.23
C ASP A 178 7.55 15.57 2.55
N PRO A 179 7.36 16.11 1.32
CA PRO A 179 6.10 16.01 0.59
C PRO A 179 5.68 14.57 0.29
N GLY A 180 6.61 13.67 -0.10
CA GLY A 180 6.31 12.28 -0.38
C GLY A 180 5.75 11.58 0.86
N LEU A 181 6.37 11.83 2.01
CA LEU A 181 5.89 11.27 3.27
C LEU A 181 4.62 11.95 3.80
N ALA A 182 4.35 13.21 3.45
CA ALA A 182 3.08 13.84 3.78
C ALA A 182 1.91 13.13 3.10
N PHE A 183 2.05 12.67 1.86
CA PHE A 183 0.97 12.02 1.09
C PHE A 183 0.96 10.50 1.19
N HIS A 184 2.11 9.83 1.36
CA HIS A 184 2.20 8.38 1.41
C HIS A 184 1.27 7.70 2.43
N PRO A 185 1.22 8.08 3.74
CA PRO A 185 0.45 7.35 4.73
C PRO A 185 -1.06 7.36 4.49
N PRO A 186 -1.72 8.45 4.08
CA PRO A 186 -3.14 8.42 3.75
C PRO A 186 -3.50 7.41 2.66
N PHE A 187 -2.72 7.36 1.57
CA PHE A 187 -2.95 6.36 0.51
C PHE A 187 -2.69 4.95 0.98
N LEU A 188 -1.61 4.72 1.74
CA LEU A 188 -1.29 3.42 2.30
C LEU A 188 -2.42 2.92 3.21
N TYR A 189 -2.92 3.77 4.11
CA TYR A 189 -4.00 3.41 5.03
C TYR A 189 -5.34 3.18 4.34
N LEU A 190 -5.69 3.95 3.31
CA LEU A 190 -6.88 3.68 2.52
C LEU A 190 -6.87 2.26 1.92
N GLY A 191 -5.71 1.77 1.50
CA GLY A 191 -5.57 0.41 1.01
C GLY A 191 -5.50 -0.63 2.13
N TYR A 192 -4.61 -0.43 3.06
CA TYR A 192 -4.27 -1.33 4.15
C TYR A 192 -5.45 -1.59 5.09
N VAL A 193 -6.09 -0.51 5.55
CA VAL A 193 -7.27 -0.54 6.40
C VAL A 193 -8.52 -0.92 5.60
N GLY A 194 -8.58 -0.54 4.32
CA GLY A 194 -9.69 -0.89 3.43
C GLY A 194 -9.91 -2.40 3.28
N LEU A 195 -8.89 -3.22 3.53
CA LEU A 195 -9.02 -4.68 3.60
C LEU A 195 -9.92 -5.16 4.76
N SER A 196 -10.16 -4.34 5.78
CA SER A 196 -11.15 -4.65 6.83
C SER A 196 -12.55 -4.88 6.27
N MET A 197 -12.88 -4.20 5.17
CA MET A 197 -14.18 -4.38 4.52
C MET A 197 -14.28 -5.76 3.87
N THR A 198 -13.22 -6.26 3.23
CA THR A 198 -13.22 -7.61 2.66
C THR A 198 -13.35 -8.69 3.73
N PHE A 199 -12.70 -8.48 4.87
CA PHE A 199 -12.85 -9.30 6.07
C PHE A 199 -14.29 -9.28 6.61
N SER A 200 -14.89 -8.10 6.71
CA SER A 200 -16.28 -7.96 7.18
C SER A 200 -17.26 -8.69 6.27
N PHE A 201 -17.07 -8.66 4.94
CA PHE A 201 -17.84 -9.46 3.99
C PHE A 201 -17.62 -10.96 4.17
N ALA A 202 -16.39 -11.40 4.44
CA ALA A 202 -16.07 -12.80 4.68
C ALA A 202 -16.72 -13.34 5.95
N VAL A 203 -16.58 -12.61 7.06
CA VAL A 203 -17.18 -12.99 8.36
C VAL A 203 -18.72 -12.99 8.27
N ALA A 204 -19.32 -11.97 7.65
CA ALA A 204 -20.76 -11.90 7.46
C ALA A 204 -21.28 -13.09 6.63
N ALA A 205 -20.57 -13.48 5.57
CA ALA A 205 -20.93 -14.64 4.74
C ALA A 205 -20.81 -15.97 5.50
N LEU A 206 -19.78 -16.11 6.35
CA LEU A 206 -19.62 -17.29 7.22
C LEU A 206 -20.76 -17.39 8.25
N ILE A 207 -21.20 -16.26 8.84
CA ILE A 207 -22.31 -16.20 9.77
C ILE A 207 -23.62 -16.60 9.05
N GLU A 208 -23.84 -16.13 7.81
CA GLU A 208 -25.00 -16.49 7.00
C GLU A 208 -24.98 -17.94 6.48
N GLY A 209 -23.79 -18.52 6.37
CA GLY A 209 -23.61 -19.83 5.74
C GLY A 209 -23.83 -19.83 4.23
N ARG A 210 -23.78 -18.65 3.56
CA ARG A 210 -24.04 -18.48 2.13
C ARG A 210 -22.90 -17.77 1.41
N ILE A 211 -22.25 -18.49 0.50
CA ILE A 211 -21.21 -17.99 -0.38
C ILE A 211 -21.52 -18.47 -1.80
N ASP A 212 -21.90 -17.54 -2.65
CA ASP A 212 -22.32 -17.78 -4.02
C ASP A 212 -21.63 -16.79 -5.01
N ALA A 213 -21.97 -16.89 -6.29
CA ALA A 213 -21.45 -16.01 -7.31
C ALA A 213 -21.77 -14.51 -7.05
N ALA A 214 -22.92 -14.25 -6.41
CA ALA A 214 -23.32 -12.88 -6.06
C ALA A 214 -22.41 -12.30 -4.98
N TRP A 215 -22.05 -13.09 -3.94
CA TRP A 215 -21.11 -12.67 -2.92
C TRP A 215 -19.73 -12.32 -3.52
N GLY A 216 -19.20 -13.16 -4.42
CA GLY A 216 -17.93 -12.87 -5.11
C GLY A 216 -17.97 -11.56 -5.90
N ARG A 217 -19.14 -11.20 -6.47
CA ARG A 217 -19.35 -9.91 -7.14
C ARG A 217 -19.42 -8.73 -6.17
N TRP A 218 -20.02 -8.91 -4.99
CA TRP A 218 -20.18 -7.84 -4.00
C TRP A 218 -18.87 -7.49 -3.28
N VAL A 219 -18.03 -8.47 -2.94
CA VAL A 219 -16.75 -8.22 -2.24
C VAL A 219 -15.70 -7.59 -3.14
N ARG A 220 -15.73 -7.89 -4.43
CA ARG A 220 -14.70 -7.54 -5.41
C ARG A 220 -14.45 -6.03 -5.55
N PRO A 221 -15.44 -5.12 -5.65
CA PRO A 221 -15.19 -3.68 -5.73
C PRO A 221 -14.43 -3.12 -4.51
N TRP A 222 -14.75 -3.60 -3.32
CA TRP A 222 -14.08 -3.18 -2.07
C TRP A 222 -12.64 -3.65 -2.01
N THR A 223 -12.42 -4.92 -2.35
CA THR A 223 -11.07 -5.47 -2.48
C THR A 223 -10.24 -4.71 -3.52
N LEU A 224 -10.85 -4.40 -4.66
CA LEU A 224 -10.17 -3.67 -5.73
C LEU A 224 -9.84 -2.23 -5.33
N ALA A 225 -10.76 -1.53 -4.63
CA ALA A 225 -10.50 -0.20 -4.12
C ALA A 225 -9.34 -0.21 -3.10
N ALA A 226 -9.36 -1.13 -2.14
CA ALA A 226 -8.28 -1.31 -1.18
C ALA A 226 -6.95 -1.63 -1.89
N TRP A 227 -6.94 -2.52 -2.88
CA TRP A 227 -5.76 -2.89 -3.65
C TRP A 227 -5.17 -1.71 -4.44
N ILE A 228 -6.01 -0.86 -5.05
CA ILE A 228 -5.57 0.34 -5.77
C ILE A 228 -4.83 1.29 -4.83
N PHE A 229 -5.44 1.62 -3.70
CA PHE A 229 -4.83 2.54 -2.73
C PHE A 229 -3.56 1.96 -2.11
N LEU A 230 -3.54 0.66 -1.84
CA LEU A 230 -2.35 -0.01 -1.31
C LEU A 230 -1.22 -0.03 -2.35
N THR A 231 -1.53 -0.23 -3.64
CA THR A 231 -0.56 -0.12 -4.74
C THR A 231 0.05 1.28 -4.82
N ILE A 232 -0.79 2.33 -4.75
CA ILE A 232 -0.33 3.72 -4.75
C ILE A 232 0.49 4.00 -3.48
N GLY A 233 0.01 3.56 -2.32
CA GLY A 233 0.68 3.77 -1.05
C GLY A 233 2.08 3.16 -1.03
N ILE A 234 2.22 1.89 -1.42
CA ILE A 234 3.52 1.20 -1.50
C ILE A 234 4.45 1.94 -2.49
N ALA A 235 3.94 2.32 -3.66
CA ALA A 235 4.73 3.03 -4.67
C ALA A 235 5.23 4.39 -4.17
N LEU A 236 4.38 5.16 -3.50
CA LEU A 236 4.77 6.46 -2.91
C LEU A 236 5.81 6.29 -1.80
N GLY A 237 5.68 5.28 -0.93
CA GLY A 237 6.66 5.01 0.12
C GLY A 237 8.01 4.58 -0.46
N SER A 238 8.00 3.74 -1.49
CA SER A 238 9.21 3.33 -2.20
C SER A 238 9.89 4.51 -2.93
N TRP A 239 9.09 5.42 -3.50
CA TRP A 239 9.59 6.63 -4.14
C TRP A 239 10.21 7.59 -3.12
N TRP A 240 9.53 7.81 -1.97
CA TRP A 240 10.04 8.60 -0.86
C TRP A 240 11.38 8.04 -0.36
N ALA A 241 11.46 6.73 -0.07
CA ALA A 241 12.70 6.10 0.38
C ALA A 241 13.84 6.29 -0.61
N TYR A 242 13.55 6.30 -1.92
CA TYR A 242 14.52 6.47 -2.97
C TYR A 242 15.20 7.84 -2.95
N TYR A 243 14.43 8.93 -2.83
CA TYR A 243 15.01 10.26 -2.94
C TYR A 243 15.41 10.90 -1.59
N GLU A 244 14.77 10.48 -0.49
CA GLU A 244 14.96 11.08 0.84
C GLU A 244 16.10 10.44 1.65
N LEU A 245 16.23 9.10 1.63
CA LEU A 245 17.17 8.42 2.52
C LEU A 245 18.64 8.55 2.09
N GLY A 246 18.93 9.02 0.89
CA GLY A 246 20.29 9.19 0.39
C GLY A 246 21.04 7.87 0.09
N TRP A 247 20.38 6.72 0.23
CA TRP A 247 20.98 5.39 0.03
C TRP A 247 20.92 4.91 -1.42
N GLY A 248 20.18 5.62 -2.27
CA GLY A 248 20.02 5.29 -3.66
C GLY A 248 19.22 4.00 -3.94
N GLY A 249 18.59 3.40 -2.95
CA GLY A 249 17.69 2.26 -3.09
C GLY A 249 16.23 2.68 -3.08
N PHE A 250 15.35 1.83 -3.61
CA PHE A 250 13.89 2.06 -3.64
C PHE A 250 13.13 1.04 -2.79
N TRP A 251 13.78 -0.06 -2.37
CA TRP A 251 13.21 -1.15 -1.57
C TRP A 251 14.33 -1.89 -0.83
N PHE A 252 14.21 -2.00 0.47
CA PHE A 252 15.25 -2.53 1.35
C PHE A 252 14.85 -3.82 2.07
N TRP A 253 13.63 -4.32 1.83
CA TRP A 253 13.05 -5.42 2.59
C TRP A 253 12.95 -5.13 4.09
N ASP A 254 12.80 -3.87 4.43
CA ASP A 254 12.58 -3.45 5.81
C ASP A 254 11.28 -4.07 6.35
N PRO A 255 11.20 -4.43 7.65
CA PRO A 255 10.00 -5.01 8.24
C PRO A 255 8.73 -4.19 8.01
N VAL A 256 8.80 -2.86 7.95
CA VAL A 256 7.65 -1.98 7.69
C VAL A 256 7.25 -1.99 6.21
N GLU A 257 8.22 -2.03 5.29
CA GLU A 257 7.95 -2.25 3.86
C GLU A 257 7.24 -3.59 3.65
N ASN A 258 7.80 -4.65 4.23
CA ASN A 258 7.23 -6.00 4.16
C ASN A 258 5.83 -6.07 4.75
N ALA A 259 5.56 -5.34 5.85
CA ALA A 259 4.25 -5.26 6.50
C ALA A 259 3.16 -4.75 5.55
N SER A 260 3.49 -3.84 4.64
CA SER A 260 2.55 -3.34 3.62
C SER A 260 2.43 -4.26 2.41
N PHE A 261 3.51 -4.94 2.05
CA PHE A 261 3.59 -5.78 0.86
C PHE A 261 2.86 -7.12 1.03
N MET A 262 2.91 -7.73 2.22
CA MET A 262 2.22 -8.99 2.50
C MET A 262 0.70 -8.92 2.26
N PRO A 263 -0.06 -7.96 2.80
CA PRO A 263 -1.48 -7.83 2.51
C PRO A 263 -1.76 -7.49 1.04
N TRP A 264 -0.86 -6.80 0.32
CA TRP A 264 -0.98 -6.55 -1.12
C TRP A 264 -0.92 -7.84 -1.95
N LEU A 265 0.00 -8.76 -1.62
CA LEU A 265 0.10 -10.08 -2.26
C LEU A 265 -1.18 -10.90 -2.06
N LEU A 266 -1.70 -10.94 -0.83
CA LEU A 266 -2.94 -11.66 -0.51
C LEU A 266 -4.18 -11.00 -1.12
N ALA A 267 -4.26 -9.68 -1.15
CA ALA A 267 -5.34 -8.96 -1.82
C ALA A 267 -5.34 -9.21 -3.33
N THR A 268 -4.15 -9.31 -3.96
CA THR A 268 -4.00 -9.70 -5.37
C THR A 268 -4.54 -11.12 -5.59
N ALA A 269 -4.18 -12.09 -4.75
CA ALA A 269 -4.71 -13.45 -4.81
C ALA A 269 -6.24 -13.47 -4.59
N LEU A 270 -6.74 -12.69 -3.64
CA LEU A 270 -8.16 -12.54 -3.33
C LEU A 270 -8.96 -12.01 -4.53
N LEU A 271 -8.46 -10.99 -5.23
CA LEU A 271 -9.08 -10.45 -6.44
C LEU A 271 -9.25 -11.52 -7.52
N HIS A 272 -8.22 -12.31 -7.75
CA HIS A 272 -8.24 -13.40 -8.73
C HIS A 272 -9.18 -14.54 -8.29
N SER A 273 -9.18 -14.89 -7.00
CA SER A 273 -10.05 -15.92 -6.44
C SER A 273 -11.53 -15.51 -6.48
N ALA A 274 -11.84 -14.24 -6.17
CA ALA A 274 -13.20 -13.71 -6.23
C ALA A 274 -13.79 -13.76 -7.67
N ILE A 275 -12.94 -13.60 -8.70
CA ILE A 275 -13.37 -13.78 -10.11
C ILE A 275 -13.76 -15.24 -10.37
N VAL A 276 -13.04 -16.21 -9.80
CA VAL A 276 -13.38 -17.64 -9.95
C VAL A 276 -14.69 -17.95 -9.23
N VAL A 277 -14.91 -17.42 -8.03
CA VAL A 277 -16.19 -17.56 -7.32
C VAL A 277 -17.34 -16.97 -8.15
N GLU A 278 -17.17 -15.74 -8.66
CA GLU A 278 -18.20 -15.06 -9.48
C GLU A 278 -18.56 -15.84 -10.76
N LYS A 279 -17.55 -16.39 -11.46
CA LYS A 279 -17.74 -17.00 -12.78
C LYS A 279 -18.02 -18.50 -12.73
N ARG A 280 -17.56 -19.19 -11.68
CA ARG A 280 -17.49 -20.65 -11.64
C ARG A 280 -18.03 -21.27 -10.36
N GLU A 281 -18.36 -20.48 -9.34
CA GLU A 281 -18.77 -20.94 -8.00
C GLU A 281 -17.77 -21.93 -7.35
N SER A 282 -16.49 -21.81 -7.73
CA SER A 282 -15.39 -22.62 -7.23
C SER A 282 -14.47 -21.76 -6.37
N LEU A 283 -13.59 -22.39 -5.58
CA LEU A 283 -12.62 -21.75 -4.68
C LEU A 283 -13.26 -20.91 -3.54
N LYS A 284 -14.49 -21.21 -3.13
CA LYS A 284 -15.22 -20.45 -2.11
C LYS A 284 -14.44 -20.37 -0.78
N SER A 285 -14.06 -21.54 -0.23
CA SER A 285 -13.30 -21.62 1.03
C SER A 285 -11.97 -20.89 0.94
N TRP A 286 -11.25 -21.06 -0.18
CA TRP A 286 -9.98 -20.37 -0.42
C TRP A 286 -10.16 -18.84 -0.48
N THR A 287 -11.21 -18.35 -1.13
CA THR A 287 -11.51 -16.91 -1.23
C THR A 287 -11.81 -16.30 0.14
N ILE A 288 -12.59 -16.99 0.98
CA ILE A 288 -12.85 -16.56 2.35
C ILE A 288 -11.57 -16.53 3.18
N LEU A 289 -10.76 -17.58 3.10
CA LEU A 289 -9.49 -17.65 3.81
C LEU A 289 -8.56 -16.50 3.40
N LEU A 290 -8.45 -16.22 2.10
CA LEU A 290 -7.66 -15.09 1.61
C LEU A 290 -8.18 -13.75 2.11
N ALA A 291 -9.50 -13.56 2.22
CA ALA A 291 -10.08 -12.32 2.76
C ALA A 291 -9.77 -12.16 4.26
N ILE A 292 -9.81 -13.24 5.04
CA ILE A 292 -9.43 -13.24 6.46
C ILE A 292 -7.94 -12.93 6.59
N LEU A 293 -7.09 -13.62 5.83
CA LEU A 293 -5.64 -13.45 5.91
C LEU A 293 -5.20 -12.08 5.40
N ALA A 294 -5.79 -11.52 4.35
CA ALA A 294 -5.40 -10.20 3.83
C ALA A 294 -5.55 -9.10 4.89
N PHE A 295 -6.67 -9.08 5.61
CA PHE A 295 -6.85 -8.16 6.73
C PHE A 295 -6.01 -8.57 7.95
N GLY A 296 -5.88 -9.86 8.21
CA GLY A 296 -5.02 -10.37 9.28
C GLY A 296 -3.59 -9.90 9.14
N PHE A 297 -3.03 -9.92 7.94
CA PHE A 297 -1.69 -9.39 7.67
C PHE A 297 -1.63 -7.86 7.77
N SER A 298 -2.73 -7.14 7.54
CA SER A 298 -2.80 -5.71 7.89
C SER A 298 -2.69 -5.49 9.41
N LEU A 299 -3.33 -6.34 10.23
CA LEU A 299 -3.19 -6.28 11.68
C LEU A 299 -1.79 -6.69 12.16
N ILE A 300 -1.19 -7.73 11.58
CA ILE A 300 0.20 -8.13 11.83
C ILE A 300 1.15 -6.98 11.52
N GLY A 301 0.98 -6.33 10.37
CA GLY A 301 1.79 -5.18 10.01
C GLY A 301 1.60 -4.00 10.96
N THR A 302 0.37 -3.72 11.42
CA THR A 302 0.10 -2.71 12.44
C THR A 302 0.84 -3.04 13.74
N PHE A 303 0.87 -4.32 14.13
CA PHE A 303 1.64 -4.81 15.26
C PHE A 303 3.14 -4.60 15.06
N ILE A 304 3.72 -5.02 13.91
CA ILE A 304 5.15 -4.85 13.61
C ILE A 304 5.56 -3.38 13.72
N VAL A 305 4.79 -2.47 13.11
CA VAL A 305 5.10 -1.03 13.08
C VAL A 305 4.99 -0.38 14.46
N ARG A 306 4.12 -0.88 15.35
CA ARG A 306 3.78 -0.21 16.62
C ARG A 306 4.39 -0.84 17.87
N SER A 307 4.76 -2.10 17.80
CA SER A 307 5.35 -2.79 18.96
C SER A 307 6.80 -2.40 19.23
N GLY A 308 7.53 -1.93 18.21
CA GLY A 308 8.96 -1.68 18.31
C GLY A 308 9.82 -2.93 18.49
N LEU A 309 9.23 -4.13 18.34
CA LEU A 309 9.95 -5.39 18.50
C LEU A 309 10.94 -5.68 17.38
N LEU A 310 10.71 -5.13 16.19
CA LEU A 310 11.61 -5.27 15.04
C LEU A 310 12.29 -3.93 14.76
N THR A 311 13.59 -3.97 14.57
CA THR A 311 14.38 -2.79 14.18
C THR A 311 14.00 -2.39 12.76
N SER A 312 13.56 -1.14 12.58
CA SER A 312 13.20 -0.58 11.29
C SER A 312 13.59 0.89 11.23
N VAL A 313 14.05 1.34 10.08
CA VAL A 313 14.30 2.77 9.80
C VAL A 313 13.00 3.59 9.73
N HIS A 314 11.86 2.94 9.61
CA HIS A 314 10.52 3.54 9.58
C HIS A 314 9.81 3.50 10.95
N ALA A 315 10.46 3.02 12.00
CA ALA A 315 9.87 2.88 13.33
C ALA A 315 10.04 4.18 14.13
N PHE A 316 9.18 5.17 13.87
CA PHE A 316 9.22 6.49 14.51
C PHE A 316 8.50 6.55 15.88
N ALA A 317 7.79 5.50 16.27
CA ALA A 317 7.04 5.47 17.54
C ALA A 317 6.89 4.03 18.04
N ASN A 318 7.80 3.61 18.90
CA ASN A 318 7.83 2.28 19.48
C ASN A 318 7.24 2.29 20.89
N ASP A 319 6.25 1.44 21.17
CA ASP A 319 5.65 1.28 22.47
C ASP A 319 5.16 -0.18 22.66
N PRO A 320 5.89 -0.99 23.44
CA PRO A 320 5.55 -2.40 23.65
C PRO A 320 4.18 -2.63 24.28
N GLU A 321 3.71 -1.76 25.19
CA GLU A 321 2.41 -1.90 25.85
C GLU A 321 1.27 -1.79 24.82
N ARG A 322 1.39 -0.87 23.89
CA ARG A 322 0.45 -0.70 22.77
C ARG A 322 0.49 -1.91 21.82
N GLY A 323 1.65 -2.53 21.67
CA GLY A 323 1.83 -3.77 20.90
C GLY A 323 0.95 -4.91 21.44
N VAL A 324 0.90 -5.10 22.75
CA VAL A 324 0.08 -6.15 23.40
C VAL A 324 -1.41 -5.94 23.12
N PHE A 325 -1.90 -4.70 23.15
CA PHE A 325 -3.31 -4.42 22.86
C PHE A 325 -3.65 -4.75 21.38
N ILE A 326 -2.78 -4.40 20.45
CA ILE A 326 -2.96 -4.75 19.01
C ILE A 326 -2.93 -6.27 18.82
N LEU A 327 -2.07 -6.99 19.55
CA LEU A 327 -2.04 -8.46 19.54
C LEU A 327 -3.37 -9.05 20.02
N ALA A 328 -3.97 -8.48 21.07
CA ALA A 328 -5.28 -8.90 21.55
C ALA A 328 -6.38 -8.66 20.50
N ILE A 329 -6.39 -7.50 19.84
CA ILE A 329 -7.30 -7.21 18.70
C ILE A 329 -7.10 -8.25 17.59
N MET A 330 -5.87 -8.52 17.22
CA MET A 330 -5.54 -9.49 16.18
C MET A 330 -5.99 -10.91 16.58
N ALA A 331 -5.69 -11.35 17.77
CA ALA A 331 -6.08 -12.67 18.27
C ALA A 331 -7.61 -12.83 18.27
N PHE A 332 -8.35 -11.79 18.66
CA PHE A 332 -9.81 -11.81 18.68
C PHE A 332 -10.40 -11.89 17.26
N PHE A 333 -10.01 -10.99 16.37
CA PHE A 333 -10.60 -10.93 15.02
C PHE A 333 -10.10 -12.07 14.12
N MET A 334 -8.79 -12.31 14.05
CA MET A 334 -8.27 -13.42 13.26
C MET A 334 -8.63 -14.77 13.84
N GLY A 335 -8.39 -14.96 15.15
CA GLY A 335 -8.71 -16.22 15.82
C GLY A 335 -10.20 -16.53 15.71
N GLY A 336 -11.08 -15.57 16.01
CA GLY A 336 -12.53 -15.71 15.88
C GLY A 336 -12.97 -16.03 14.45
N ALA A 337 -12.41 -15.33 13.44
CA ALA A 337 -12.72 -15.59 12.03
C ALA A 337 -12.22 -16.95 11.56
N LEU A 338 -11.03 -17.39 11.97
CA LEU A 338 -10.49 -18.72 11.63
C LEU A 338 -11.27 -19.85 12.32
N ILE A 339 -11.68 -19.68 13.57
CA ILE A 339 -12.58 -20.62 14.25
C ILE A 339 -13.91 -20.71 13.50
N LEU A 340 -14.52 -19.57 13.17
CA LEU A 340 -15.76 -19.53 12.40
C LEU A 340 -15.59 -20.18 11.02
N PHE A 341 -14.47 -19.94 10.36
CA PHE A 341 -14.12 -20.58 9.11
C PHE A 341 -14.02 -22.10 9.26
N ALA A 342 -13.33 -22.62 10.26
CA ALA A 342 -13.19 -24.04 10.52
C ALA A 342 -14.56 -24.72 10.76
N LEU A 343 -15.45 -24.05 11.53
CA LEU A 343 -16.80 -24.56 11.82
C LEU A 343 -17.74 -24.55 10.57
N ARG A 344 -17.47 -23.67 9.60
CA ARG A 344 -18.34 -23.46 8.43
C ARG A 344 -17.74 -23.95 7.11
N ALA A 345 -16.46 -24.31 7.07
CA ALA A 345 -15.75 -24.71 5.84
C ALA A 345 -16.40 -25.90 5.13
N GLY A 346 -16.89 -26.89 5.88
CA GLY A 346 -17.58 -28.07 5.31
C GLY A 346 -18.88 -27.75 4.59
N ALA A 347 -19.57 -26.64 4.88
CA ALA A 347 -20.78 -26.21 4.20
C ALA A 347 -20.50 -25.44 2.88
N MET A 348 -19.23 -25.14 2.58
CA MET A 348 -18.80 -24.36 1.41
C MET A 348 -18.41 -25.27 0.24
N GLU A 349 -19.26 -26.20 -0.13
CA GLU A 349 -19.00 -27.11 -1.24
C GLU A 349 -18.78 -26.37 -2.57
N ALA A 350 -17.73 -26.80 -3.29
CA ALA A 350 -17.46 -26.33 -4.64
C ALA A 350 -18.26 -27.16 -5.64
N LYS A 351 -19.14 -26.52 -6.40
CA LYS A 351 -19.97 -27.20 -7.41
C LYS A 351 -19.31 -27.36 -8.78
N GLY A 352 -18.10 -26.85 -8.96
CA GLY A 352 -17.45 -26.79 -10.27
C GLY A 352 -16.22 -27.70 -10.39
N VAL A 353 -16.22 -28.64 -11.35
CA VAL A 353 -15.04 -29.39 -11.77
C VAL A 353 -14.40 -28.68 -12.95
N PHE A 354 -13.07 -28.50 -12.90
CA PHE A 354 -12.29 -27.94 -14.00
C PHE A 354 -11.06 -28.83 -14.29
N GLY A 355 -10.59 -28.79 -15.54
CA GLY A 355 -9.41 -29.58 -15.96
C GLY A 355 -8.10 -28.94 -15.47
N LEU A 356 -7.05 -29.74 -15.30
CA LEU A 356 -5.71 -29.27 -14.93
C LEU A 356 -5.17 -28.20 -15.88
N VAL A 357 -5.49 -28.27 -17.17
CA VAL A 357 -5.18 -27.23 -18.13
C VAL A 357 -6.45 -26.39 -18.38
N SER A 358 -6.54 -25.28 -17.68
CA SER A 358 -7.68 -24.35 -17.72
C SER A 358 -7.29 -22.98 -17.16
N ARG A 359 -8.11 -21.97 -17.38
CA ARG A 359 -7.92 -20.66 -16.76
C ARG A 359 -8.08 -20.75 -15.24
N GLU A 360 -8.98 -21.58 -14.75
CA GLU A 360 -9.16 -21.81 -13.32
C GLU A 360 -7.89 -22.36 -12.67
N SER A 361 -7.26 -23.36 -13.27
CA SER A 361 -6.00 -23.93 -12.76
C SER A 361 -4.86 -22.91 -12.78
N ALA A 362 -4.77 -22.09 -13.84
CA ALA A 362 -3.79 -21.01 -13.87
C ALA A 362 -4.02 -19.99 -12.74
N LEU A 363 -5.26 -19.66 -12.39
CA LEU A 363 -5.60 -18.80 -11.27
C LEU A 363 -5.34 -19.47 -9.91
N VAL A 364 -5.51 -20.79 -9.78
CA VAL A 364 -5.11 -21.53 -8.58
C VAL A 364 -3.60 -21.46 -8.37
N VAL A 365 -2.82 -21.71 -9.42
CA VAL A 365 -1.35 -21.63 -9.34
C VAL A 365 -0.92 -20.19 -9.03
N ASN A 366 -1.52 -19.18 -9.66
CA ASN A 366 -1.28 -17.77 -9.34
C ASN A 366 -1.51 -17.48 -7.84
N ASN A 367 -2.65 -17.93 -7.30
CA ASN A 367 -2.98 -17.70 -5.89
C ASN A 367 -2.03 -18.44 -4.95
N LEU A 368 -1.61 -19.66 -5.32
CA LEU A 368 -0.64 -20.43 -4.55
C LEU A 368 0.72 -19.72 -4.54
N LEU A 369 1.22 -19.29 -5.70
CA LEU A 369 2.50 -18.58 -5.79
C LEU A 369 2.50 -17.28 -4.99
N LEU A 370 1.42 -16.50 -5.05
CA LEU A 370 1.28 -15.27 -4.26
C LEU A 370 1.20 -15.55 -2.76
N ALA A 371 0.46 -16.60 -2.35
CA ALA A 371 0.35 -16.98 -0.93
C ALA A 371 1.69 -17.51 -0.37
N VAL A 372 2.41 -18.32 -1.15
CA VAL A 372 3.74 -18.81 -0.76
C VAL A 372 4.75 -17.67 -0.72
N ALA A 373 4.74 -16.76 -1.70
CA ALA A 373 5.58 -15.56 -1.69
C ALA A 373 5.31 -14.70 -0.45
N CYS A 374 4.03 -14.49 -0.08
CA CYS A 374 3.64 -13.80 1.15
C CYS A 374 4.17 -14.53 2.40
N PHE A 375 4.05 -15.84 2.45
CA PHE A 375 4.55 -16.65 3.58
C PHE A 375 6.07 -16.56 3.71
N VAL A 376 6.82 -16.59 2.60
CA VAL A 376 8.28 -16.40 2.59
C VAL A 376 8.65 -15.03 3.17
N VAL A 377 7.96 -13.97 2.74
CA VAL A 377 8.20 -12.60 3.27
C VAL A 377 7.87 -12.55 4.75
N PHE A 378 6.77 -13.17 5.18
CA PHE A 378 6.36 -13.22 6.58
C PHE A 378 7.40 -13.94 7.45
N VAL A 379 7.81 -15.14 7.06
CA VAL A 379 8.80 -15.91 7.82
C VAL A 379 10.12 -15.15 7.90
N GLY A 380 10.63 -14.59 6.78
CA GLY A 380 11.85 -13.81 6.77
C GLY A 380 11.78 -12.57 7.67
N THR A 381 10.62 -11.89 7.68
CA THR A 381 10.41 -10.68 8.50
C THR A 381 10.31 -11.01 10.00
N MET A 382 9.66 -12.13 10.36
CA MET A 382 9.48 -12.53 11.76
C MET A 382 10.67 -13.33 12.30
N TRP A 383 11.54 -13.86 11.43
CA TRP A 383 12.62 -14.74 11.84
C TRP A 383 13.59 -14.14 12.87
N PRO A 384 14.02 -12.85 12.77
CA PRO A 384 14.86 -12.24 13.78
C PRO A 384 14.24 -12.30 15.19
N LEU A 385 12.94 -12.01 15.31
CA LEU A 385 12.21 -12.08 16.58
C LEU A 385 12.14 -13.51 17.12
N LEU A 386 11.83 -14.48 16.25
CA LEU A 386 11.76 -15.90 16.65
C LEU A 386 13.14 -16.43 17.04
N ALA A 387 14.20 -16.03 16.34
CA ALA A 387 15.56 -16.43 16.65
C ALA A 387 16.05 -15.87 18.00
N GLU A 388 15.69 -14.63 18.31
CA GLU A 388 16.01 -14.03 19.61
C GLU A 388 15.21 -14.71 20.73
N MET A 389 13.89 -14.94 20.53
CA MET A 389 13.01 -15.52 21.54
C MET A 389 13.29 -16.98 21.88
N PHE A 390 13.60 -17.82 20.87
CA PHE A 390 13.75 -19.28 21.05
C PHE A 390 15.19 -19.74 21.10
N PHE A 391 16.13 -18.97 20.55
CA PHE A 391 17.53 -19.41 20.40
C PHE A 391 18.52 -18.43 21.03
N ASP A 392 18.05 -17.32 21.62
CA ASP A 392 18.87 -16.20 22.14
C ASP A 392 19.93 -15.72 21.13
N ARG A 393 19.52 -15.66 19.85
CA ARG A 393 20.39 -15.24 18.74
C ARG A 393 19.86 -13.99 18.08
N LYS A 394 20.64 -12.91 18.12
CA LYS A 394 20.35 -11.69 17.34
C LYS A 394 20.81 -11.90 15.91
N LEU A 395 19.83 -11.98 15.01
CA LEU A 395 20.04 -12.14 13.58
C LEU A 395 19.42 -10.97 12.82
N SER A 396 20.01 -10.63 11.68
CA SER A 396 19.42 -9.71 10.71
C SER A 396 19.10 -10.46 9.43
N VAL A 397 17.88 -10.28 8.92
CA VAL A 397 17.43 -10.85 7.64
C VAL A 397 17.20 -9.69 6.68
N GLY A 398 17.93 -9.68 5.58
CA GLY A 398 17.94 -8.55 4.63
C GLY A 398 17.81 -9.00 3.17
N PRO A 399 18.12 -8.09 2.21
CA PRO A 399 17.96 -8.30 0.78
C PRO A 399 18.51 -9.62 0.22
N PRO A 400 19.67 -10.14 0.66
CA PRO A 400 20.17 -11.41 0.14
C PRO A 400 19.21 -12.59 0.34
N PHE A 401 18.60 -12.69 1.52
CA PHE A 401 17.61 -13.72 1.80
C PHE A 401 16.34 -13.51 0.99
N PHE A 402 15.74 -12.31 1.07
CA PHE A 402 14.46 -12.05 0.42
C PHE A 402 14.57 -12.15 -1.10
N ASN A 403 15.63 -11.61 -1.70
CA ASN A 403 15.84 -11.71 -3.15
C ASN A 403 15.97 -13.17 -3.61
N ALA A 404 16.70 -14.01 -2.88
CA ALA A 404 16.87 -15.41 -3.22
C ALA A 404 15.57 -16.22 -3.03
N ALA A 405 14.86 -16.00 -1.92
CA ALA A 405 13.70 -16.80 -1.56
C ALA A 405 12.40 -16.34 -2.27
N PHE A 406 12.23 -15.05 -2.57
CA PHE A 406 11.03 -14.48 -3.18
C PHE A 406 11.05 -14.56 -4.72
N THR A 407 12.20 -14.29 -5.35
CA THR A 407 12.33 -14.17 -6.81
C THR A 407 11.85 -15.40 -7.58
N PRO A 408 12.13 -16.66 -7.19
CA PRO A 408 11.67 -17.82 -7.94
C PRO A 408 10.15 -17.91 -8.09
N PHE A 409 9.40 -17.55 -7.05
CA PHE A 409 7.93 -17.53 -7.09
C PHE A 409 7.40 -16.44 -8.01
N MET A 410 8.03 -15.26 -8.02
CA MET A 410 7.62 -14.16 -8.89
C MET A 410 7.99 -14.42 -10.36
N VAL A 411 9.12 -15.08 -10.62
CA VAL A 411 9.48 -15.53 -11.98
C VAL A 411 8.45 -16.52 -12.50
N ALA A 412 8.09 -17.53 -11.71
CA ALA A 412 7.07 -18.50 -12.07
C ALA A 412 5.71 -17.82 -12.32
N LEU A 413 5.33 -16.89 -11.46
CA LEU A 413 4.10 -16.10 -11.61
C LEU A 413 4.11 -15.29 -12.92
N GLY A 414 5.20 -14.58 -13.21
CA GLY A 414 5.36 -13.78 -14.43
C GLY A 414 5.27 -14.64 -15.70
N LEU A 415 5.86 -15.83 -15.70
CA LEU A 415 5.79 -16.77 -16.81
C LEU A 415 4.36 -17.28 -17.07
N ILE A 416 3.63 -17.63 -16.02
CA ILE A 416 2.29 -18.23 -16.13
C ILE A 416 1.22 -17.19 -16.49
N MET A 417 1.39 -15.92 -16.12
CA MET A 417 0.35 -14.90 -16.20
C MET A 417 -0.18 -14.65 -17.64
N PRO A 418 0.64 -14.43 -18.69
CA PRO A 418 0.14 -14.33 -20.06
C PRO A 418 -0.50 -15.62 -20.57
N ILE A 419 0.05 -16.77 -20.19
CA ILE A 419 -0.47 -18.11 -20.56
C ILE A 419 -1.88 -18.28 -19.99
N GLY A 420 -2.06 -18.05 -18.68
CA GLY A 420 -3.35 -18.14 -18.00
C GLY A 420 -4.39 -17.15 -18.57
N SER A 421 -3.96 -15.95 -18.97
CA SER A 421 -4.82 -14.92 -19.54
C SER A 421 -5.45 -15.31 -20.87
N VAL A 422 -4.77 -16.10 -21.72
CA VAL A 422 -5.28 -16.57 -23.02
C VAL A 422 -6.01 -17.91 -22.93
N MET A 423 -5.93 -18.62 -21.81
CA MET A 423 -6.62 -19.90 -21.62
C MET A 423 -8.15 -19.72 -21.54
N PRO A 424 -8.93 -20.63 -22.14
CA PRO A 424 -10.37 -20.71 -21.94
C PRO A 424 -10.71 -21.25 -20.53
N TRP A 425 -11.94 -21.00 -20.10
CA TRP A 425 -12.51 -21.58 -18.90
C TRP A 425 -12.81 -23.08 -19.09
N LYS A 426 -12.87 -23.86 -18.00
CA LYS A 426 -13.14 -25.29 -17.89
C LYS A 426 -12.01 -26.20 -18.37
N ARG A 427 -11.68 -26.20 -19.64
CA ARG A 427 -10.64 -27.05 -20.25
C ARG A 427 -9.96 -26.32 -21.39
N ALA A 428 -8.66 -26.46 -21.49
CA ALA A 428 -7.82 -25.93 -22.56
C ALA A 428 -6.90 -27.01 -23.12
N GLN A 429 -6.51 -26.83 -24.37
CA GLN A 429 -5.38 -27.56 -24.99
C GLN A 429 -4.14 -26.66 -24.92
N ILE A 430 -3.11 -27.08 -24.21
CA ILE A 430 -1.93 -26.25 -23.93
C ILE A 430 -1.25 -25.77 -25.21
N LYS A 431 -1.09 -26.64 -26.22
CA LYS A 431 -0.52 -26.26 -27.52
C LYS A 431 -1.32 -25.11 -28.19
N ARG A 432 -2.65 -25.16 -28.10
CA ARG A 432 -3.53 -24.14 -28.71
C ARG A 432 -3.47 -22.82 -27.93
N ALA A 433 -3.30 -22.88 -26.62
CA ALA A 433 -3.13 -21.69 -25.79
C ALA A 433 -1.76 -21.02 -26.00
N LEU A 434 -0.68 -21.81 -26.13
CA LEU A 434 0.66 -21.28 -26.32
C LEU A 434 0.91 -20.76 -27.75
N TRP A 435 0.19 -21.28 -28.75
CA TRP A 435 0.41 -20.91 -30.16
C TRP A 435 0.36 -19.40 -30.45
N PRO A 436 -0.57 -18.61 -29.91
CA PRO A 436 -0.57 -17.16 -30.09
C PRO A 436 0.62 -16.46 -29.46
N LEU A 437 1.20 -17.03 -28.40
CA LEU A 437 2.29 -16.44 -27.62
C LEU A 437 3.71 -16.78 -28.16
N ARG A 438 3.83 -17.66 -29.16
CA ARG A 438 5.14 -18.10 -29.66
C ARG A 438 6.06 -16.99 -30.15
N TYR A 439 5.50 -16.00 -30.84
CA TYR A 439 6.27 -14.85 -31.32
C TYR A 439 6.62 -13.88 -30.19
N VAL A 440 5.74 -13.74 -29.22
CA VAL A 440 6.00 -12.96 -28.00
C VAL A 440 7.17 -13.58 -27.23
N PHE A 441 7.21 -14.91 -27.11
CA PHE A 441 8.31 -15.61 -26.46
C PHE A 441 9.65 -15.37 -27.16
N VAL A 442 9.68 -15.47 -28.48
CA VAL A 442 10.90 -15.22 -29.28
C VAL A 442 11.36 -13.75 -29.13
N LEU A 443 10.43 -12.80 -29.20
CA LEU A 443 10.76 -11.38 -29.03
C LEU A 443 11.23 -11.06 -27.61
N ALA A 444 10.59 -11.63 -26.58
CA ALA A 444 11.04 -11.46 -25.21
C ALA A 444 12.43 -12.07 -24.96
N LEU A 445 12.71 -13.22 -25.60
CA LEU A 445 14.04 -13.83 -25.56
C LEU A 445 15.09 -12.98 -26.30
N ALA A 446 14.73 -12.35 -27.42
CA ALA A 446 15.61 -11.41 -28.11
C ALA A 446 15.93 -10.18 -27.24
N VAL A 447 14.93 -9.62 -26.51
CA VAL A 447 15.14 -8.54 -25.55
C VAL A 447 16.11 -8.98 -24.45
N ALA A 448 15.93 -10.17 -23.88
CA ALA A 448 16.83 -10.71 -22.85
C ALA A 448 18.26 -10.93 -23.38
N SER A 449 18.39 -11.47 -24.58
CA SER A 449 19.70 -11.71 -25.20
C SER A 449 20.44 -10.41 -25.48
N LEU A 450 19.72 -9.38 -25.97
CA LEU A 450 20.28 -8.05 -26.18
C LEU A 450 20.71 -7.42 -24.84
N ALA A 451 19.86 -7.50 -23.81
CA ALA A 451 20.18 -7.03 -22.49
C ALA A 451 21.43 -7.74 -21.90
N PHE A 452 21.52 -9.06 -22.06
CA PHE A 452 22.69 -9.83 -21.63
C PHE A 452 23.98 -9.39 -22.32
N ALA A 453 23.91 -9.10 -23.62
CA ALA A 453 25.06 -8.63 -24.40
C ALA A 453 25.49 -7.19 -24.03
N MET A 454 24.52 -6.33 -23.59
CA MET A 454 24.77 -4.90 -23.33
C MET A 454 24.93 -4.56 -21.84
N GLN A 455 24.71 -5.48 -20.92
CA GLN A 455 24.81 -5.18 -19.48
C GLN A 455 26.25 -4.86 -19.05
N THR A 456 26.38 -4.02 -18.04
CA THR A 456 27.69 -3.65 -17.46
C THR A 456 28.17 -4.67 -16.43
N GLY A 457 27.25 -5.34 -15.75
CA GLY A 457 27.51 -6.46 -14.83
C GLY A 457 27.35 -7.83 -15.50
N ARG A 458 27.54 -8.89 -14.72
CA ARG A 458 27.31 -10.29 -15.19
C ARG A 458 26.08 -10.91 -14.50
N SER A 459 25.05 -10.12 -14.26
CA SER A 459 23.80 -10.60 -13.63
C SER A 459 22.93 -11.34 -14.64
N ILE A 460 22.42 -12.51 -14.25
CA ILE A 460 21.36 -13.22 -15.00
C ILE A 460 19.98 -12.60 -14.70
N LEU A 461 19.81 -12.00 -13.52
CA LEU A 461 18.53 -11.45 -13.06
C LEU A 461 18.07 -10.25 -13.88
N GLY A 462 18.98 -9.38 -14.34
CA GLY A 462 18.65 -8.23 -15.19
C GLY A 462 18.00 -8.67 -16.54
N PRO A 463 18.71 -9.46 -17.37
CA PRO A 463 18.14 -10.00 -18.62
C PRO A 463 16.87 -10.82 -18.42
N MET A 464 16.80 -11.64 -17.37
CA MET A 464 15.60 -12.41 -17.03
C MET A 464 14.41 -11.51 -16.69
N GLY A 465 14.63 -10.44 -15.91
CA GLY A 465 13.59 -9.49 -15.59
C GLY A 465 13.11 -8.72 -16.81
N LEU A 466 14.01 -8.34 -17.76
CA LEU A 466 13.60 -7.72 -19.02
C LEU A 466 12.85 -8.70 -19.93
N PHE A 467 13.22 -9.99 -19.91
CA PHE A 467 12.41 -11.04 -20.55
C PHE A 467 10.98 -11.04 -20.00
N LEU A 468 10.84 -11.10 -18.67
CA LEU A 468 9.52 -11.13 -18.02
C LEU A 468 8.72 -9.85 -18.29
N GLY A 469 9.35 -8.68 -18.21
CA GLY A 469 8.70 -7.41 -18.54
C GLY A 469 8.15 -7.40 -19.97
N ALA A 470 8.97 -7.75 -20.95
CA ALA A 470 8.58 -7.85 -22.35
C ALA A 470 7.49 -8.92 -22.57
N TRP A 471 7.63 -10.10 -21.93
CA TRP A 471 6.67 -11.19 -21.98
C TRP A 471 5.29 -10.79 -21.45
N LEU A 472 5.24 -10.05 -20.34
CA LEU A 472 4.00 -9.56 -19.74
C LEU A 472 3.32 -8.51 -20.60
N ILE A 473 4.06 -7.51 -21.07
CA ILE A 473 3.53 -6.40 -21.88
C ILE A 473 3.00 -6.92 -23.22
N MET A 474 3.83 -7.65 -23.95
CA MET A 474 3.45 -8.17 -25.27
C MET A 474 2.39 -9.28 -25.16
N GLY A 475 2.47 -10.15 -24.12
CA GLY A 475 1.45 -11.17 -23.87
C GLY A 475 0.07 -10.57 -23.59
N THR A 476 0.02 -9.46 -22.86
CA THR A 476 -1.22 -8.70 -22.62
C THR A 476 -1.76 -8.09 -23.93
N ALA A 477 -0.90 -7.55 -24.79
CA ALA A 477 -1.30 -7.05 -26.11
C ALA A 477 -1.89 -8.16 -26.98
N VAL A 478 -1.31 -9.36 -26.97
CA VAL A 478 -1.86 -10.54 -27.67
C VAL A 478 -3.23 -10.93 -27.10
N GLU A 479 -3.41 -10.91 -25.79
CA GLU A 479 -4.72 -11.19 -25.17
C GLU A 479 -5.80 -10.23 -25.66
N LEU A 480 -5.53 -8.91 -25.66
CA LEU A 480 -6.46 -7.90 -26.20
C LEU A 480 -6.74 -8.15 -27.69
N ALA A 481 -5.69 -8.47 -28.46
CA ALA A 481 -5.80 -8.80 -29.86
C ALA A 481 -6.71 -10.00 -30.13
N LEU A 482 -6.62 -11.06 -29.34
CA LEU A 482 -7.47 -12.25 -29.45
C LEU A 482 -8.94 -11.95 -29.13
N ARG A 483 -9.22 -11.04 -28.17
CA ARG A 483 -10.58 -10.62 -27.84
C ARG A 483 -11.27 -9.85 -28.95
N THR A 484 -10.52 -9.16 -29.78
CA THR A 484 -11.07 -8.39 -30.92
C THR A 484 -11.40 -9.25 -32.14
N GLY A 485 -10.89 -10.48 -32.18
CA GLY A 485 -11.06 -11.38 -33.34
C GLY A 485 -10.34 -10.87 -34.61
N ARG A 486 -10.70 -11.43 -35.77
CA ARG A 486 -10.12 -11.08 -37.10
C ARG A 486 -11.10 -10.23 -37.92
N GLY A 487 -10.61 -9.49 -38.92
CA GLY A 487 -11.37 -8.74 -39.93
C GLY A 487 -11.31 -7.22 -39.81
N ALA A 488 -11.88 -6.51 -40.79
CA ALA A 488 -11.74 -5.05 -41.01
C ALA A 488 -12.19 -4.19 -39.82
N ASN A 489 -13.16 -4.61 -39.02
CA ASN A 489 -13.69 -3.86 -37.88
C ASN A 489 -12.94 -4.09 -36.57
N ARG A 490 -11.71 -4.63 -36.60
CA ARG A 490 -10.94 -4.98 -35.41
C ARG A 490 -10.67 -3.78 -34.50
N MET A 491 -10.30 -2.64 -35.07
CA MET A 491 -10.03 -1.42 -34.30
C MET A 491 -11.29 -0.90 -33.60
N LYS A 492 -12.44 -0.88 -34.29
CA LYS A 492 -13.73 -0.51 -33.67
C LYS A 492 -14.09 -1.45 -32.52
N ARG A 493 -13.83 -2.75 -32.65
CA ARG A 493 -14.07 -3.74 -31.58
C ARG A 493 -13.11 -3.54 -30.41
N LEU A 494 -11.84 -3.21 -30.66
CA LEU A 494 -10.84 -2.91 -29.64
C LEU A 494 -11.32 -1.73 -28.76
N LEU A 495 -11.70 -0.63 -29.37
CA LEU A 495 -12.20 0.56 -28.66
C LEU A 495 -13.52 0.32 -27.90
N ARG A 496 -14.30 -0.69 -28.30
CA ARG A 496 -15.56 -1.08 -27.65
C ARG A 496 -15.41 -2.17 -26.58
N LEU A 497 -14.18 -2.63 -26.32
CA LEU A 497 -13.94 -3.56 -25.22
C LEU A 497 -14.40 -2.95 -23.88
N PRO A 498 -14.92 -3.77 -22.97
CA PRO A 498 -15.31 -3.33 -21.64
C PRO A 498 -14.14 -2.68 -20.89
N ARG A 499 -14.45 -1.70 -20.04
CA ARG A 499 -13.42 -1.02 -19.21
C ARG A 499 -12.60 -1.98 -18.36
N ALA A 500 -13.22 -3.04 -17.83
CA ALA A 500 -12.51 -4.06 -17.06
C ALA A 500 -11.49 -4.86 -17.90
N ASP A 501 -11.66 -5.01 -19.19
CA ASP A 501 -10.69 -5.68 -20.06
C ASP A 501 -9.47 -4.77 -20.29
N TRP A 502 -9.70 -3.48 -20.53
CA TRP A 502 -8.65 -2.47 -20.57
C TRP A 502 -7.95 -2.32 -19.22
N GLY A 503 -8.71 -2.26 -18.13
CA GLY A 503 -8.16 -2.14 -16.79
C GLY A 503 -7.24 -3.29 -16.42
N LYS A 504 -7.65 -4.54 -16.73
CA LYS A 504 -6.78 -5.70 -16.56
C LYS A 504 -5.52 -5.60 -17.41
N ALA A 505 -5.66 -5.23 -18.68
CA ALA A 505 -4.52 -5.12 -19.58
C ALA A 505 -3.53 -4.05 -19.11
N THR A 506 -4.01 -2.89 -18.67
CA THR A 506 -3.17 -1.82 -18.12
C THR A 506 -2.46 -2.28 -16.85
N ALA A 507 -3.17 -2.96 -15.94
CA ALA A 507 -2.56 -3.45 -14.69
C ALA A 507 -1.48 -4.51 -14.94
N HIS A 508 -1.73 -5.48 -15.81
CA HIS A 508 -0.75 -6.53 -16.13
C HIS A 508 0.46 -5.98 -16.91
N SER A 509 0.24 -5.03 -17.85
CA SER A 509 1.35 -4.33 -18.51
C SER A 509 2.13 -3.47 -17.52
N GLY A 510 1.46 -2.82 -16.57
CA GLY A 510 2.09 -2.04 -15.51
C GLY A 510 3.06 -2.87 -14.67
N LEU A 511 2.66 -4.09 -14.29
CA LEU A 511 3.57 -5.01 -13.60
C LEU A 511 4.79 -5.34 -14.48
N GLY A 512 4.60 -5.56 -15.79
CA GLY A 512 5.70 -5.78 -16.74
C GLY A 512 6.65 -4.59 -16.83
N VAL A 513 6.12 -3.36 -16.78
CA VAL A 513 6.91 -2.12 -16.77
C VAL A 513 7.70 -1.98 -15.47
N THR A 514 7.08 -2.24 -14.31
CA THR A 514 7.77 -2.25 -13.00
C THR A 514 8.92 -3.25 -12.99
N ILE A 515 8.69 -4.49 -13.45
CA ILE A 515 9.73 -5.52 -13.52
C ILE A 515 10.87 -5.09 -14.46
N ALA A 516 10.57 -4.45 -15.58
CA ALA A 516 11.59 -3.93 -16.50
C ALA A 516 12.43 -2.82 -15.83
N GLY A 517 11.82 -1.94 -15.03
CA GLY A 517 12.54 -0.94 -14.24
C GLY A 517 13.50 -1.57 -13.23
N ILE A 518 13.05 -2.54 -12.45
CA ILE A 518 13.88 -3.28 -11.49
C ILE A 518 15.03 -4.00 -12.22
N ALA A 519 14.74 -4.61 -13.36
CA ALA A 519 15.73 -5.31 -14.17
C ALA A 519 16.80 -4.36 -14.74
N GLY A 520 16.41 -3.15 -15.15
CA GLY A 520 17.32 -2.12 -15.64
C GLY A 520 18.33 -1.70 -14.58
N LEU A 521 17.86 -1.49 -13.35
CA LEU A 521 18.74 -1.23 -12.20
C LEU A 521 19.74 -2.38 -11.99
N THR A 522 19.26 -3.62 -12.02
CA THR A 522 20.11 -4.79 -11.80
C THR A 522 21.16 -4.97 -12.89
N ALA A 523 20.85 -4.59 -14.15
CA ALA A 523 21.74 -4.81 -15.30
C ALA A 523 22.79 -3.70 -15.48
N TRP A 524 22.46 -2.44 -15.16
CA TRP A 524 23.26 -1.29 -15.59
C TRP A 524 23.49 -0.23 -14.51
N SER A 525 23.15 -0.47 -13.24
CA SER A 525 23.44 0.49 -12.17
C SER A 525 24.94 0.68 -11.98
N VAL A 526 25.37 1.93 -11.82
CA VAL A 526 26.75 2.30 -11.47
C VAL A 526 26.68 3.16 -10.22
N ASP A 527 27.57 2.93 -9.27
CA ASP A 527 27.71 3.72 -8.05
C ASP A 527 29.18 4.13 -7.86
N ASP A 528 29.35 5.30 -7.28
CA ASP A 528 30.66 5.85 -6.94
C ASP A 528 30.58 6.65 -5.63
N ILE A 529 31.58 6.47 -4.77
CA ILE A 529 31.72 7.22 -3.52
C ILE A 529 33.16 7.72 -3.45
N ARG A 530 33.31 9.05 -3.36
CA ARG A 530 34.62 9.69 -3.31
C ARG A 530 34.65 10.97 -2.49
N VAL A 531 35.81 11.46 -2.24
CA VAL A 531 36.03 12.84 -1.74
C VAL A 531 36.23 13.72 -2.97
N ALA A 532 35.26 14.57 -3.29
CA ALA A 532 35.32 15.51 -4.39
C ALA A 532 35.96 16.82 -3.94
N GLN A 533 36.94 17.29 -4.70
CA GLN A 533 37.52 18.62 -4.55
C GLN A 533 36.76 19.64 -5.39
N LEU A 534 36.75 20.90 -4.95
CA LEU A 534 36.13 21.97 -5.72
C LEU A 534 36.79 22.10 -7.10
N ASP A 535 35.97 22.31 -8.13
CA ASP A 535 36.38 22.52 -9.52
C ASP A 535 37.18 21.36 -10.16
N GLN A 536 37.24 20.21 -9.48
CA GLN A 536 37.87 19.02 -10.07
C GLN A 536 36.81 18.07 -10.65
N PRO A 537 36.84 17.85 -11.99
CA PRO A 537 35.92 16.93 -12.62
C PRO A 537 36.23 15.46 -12.27
N PHE A 538 35.18 14.64 -12.20
CA PHE A 538 35.33 13.19 -12.04
C PHE A 538 34.24 12.45 -12.82
N ASP A 539 34.56 11.25 -13.28
CA ASP A 539 33.68 10.45 -14.10
C ASP A 539 32.94 9.38 -13.30
N VAL A 540 31.64 9.21 -13.59
CA VAL A 540 30.80 8.13 -13.09
C VAL A 540 29.99 7.54 -14.25
N GLY A 541 30.36 6.34 -14.67
CA GLY A 541 29.84 5.72 -15.88
C GLY A 541 30.17 6.56 -17.13
N SER A 542 29.16 7.06 -17.83
CA SER A 542 29.31 7.91 -19.02
C SER A 542 29.12 9.40 -18.76
N TYR A 543 29.15 9.82 -17.50
CA TYR A 543 28.91 11.19 -17.06
C TYR A 543 30.13 11.74 -16.32
N THR A 544 30.37 13.03 -16.50
CA THR A 544 31.36 13.79 -15.76
C THR A 544 30.65 14.74 -14.82
N LEU A 545 31.04 14.71 -13.52
CA LEU A 545 30.50 15.59 -12.50
C LEU A 545 31.61 16.50 -11.97
N THR A 546 31.23 17.73 -11.63
CA THR A 546 32.15 18.70 -11.04
C THR A 546 31.44 19.41 -9.87
N LEU A 547 32.03 19.33 -8.67
CA LEU A 547 31.56 20.11 -7.53
C LEU A 547 32.11 21.53 -7.67
N THR A 548 31.27 22.48 -8.07
CA THR A 548 31.64 23.85 -8.38
C THR A 548 31.51 24.81 -7.19
N GLY A 549 30.78 24.42 -6.16
CA GLY A 549 30.58 25.23 -4.97
C GLY A 549 29.89 24.50 -3.84
N VAL A 550 30.06 24.99 -2.63
CA VAL A 550 29.30 24.57 -1.46
C VAL A 550 28.94 25.81 -0.67
N GLU A 551 27.67 26.00 -0.35
CA GLU A 551 27.18 27.16 0.40
C GLU A 551 26.29 26.73 1.56
N GLU A 552 26.28 27.52 2.62
CA GLU A 552 25.34 27.34 3.74
C GLU A 552 24.12 28.21 3.53
N LYS A 553 22.94 27.62 3.66
CA LYS A 553 21.65 28.29 3.56
C LYS A 553 20.79 28.05 4.79
N ARG A 554 19.95 29.03 5.13
CA ARG A 554 18.97 28.89 6.19
C ARG A 554 17.60 28.61 5.59
N GLY A 555 17.04 27.44 5.91
CA GLY A 555 15.66 27.09 5.63
C GLY A 555 14.67 27.58 6.69
N PRO A 556 13.40 27.24 6.58
CA PRO A 556 12.34 27.66 7.52
C PRO A 556 12.62 27.21 8.97
N ASN A 557 13.05 25.97 9.17
CA ASN A 557 13.35 25.38 10.48
C ASN A 557 14.61 24.49 10.47
N TYR A 558 15.48 24.65 9.46
CA TYR A 558 16.74 23.92 9.33
C TYR A 558 17.86 24.79 8.80
N LEU A 559 19.10 24.34 8.96
CA LEU A 559 20.30 24.83 8.30
C LEU A 559 20.70 23.84 7.22
N SER A 560 21.03 24.32 6.03
CA SER A 560 21.40 23.50 4.88
C SER A 560 22.81 23.77 4.43
N THR A 561 23.61 22.71 4.26
CA THR A 561 24.85 22.72 3.48
C THR A 561 24.50 22.21 2.09
N MET A 562 24.51 23.10 1.09
CA MET A 562 24.09 22.84 -0.28
C MET A 562 25.28 22.80 -1.21
N GLY A 563 25.51 21.66 -1.87
CA GLY A 563 26.50 21.52 -2.93
C GLY A 563 25.95 22.01 -4.28
N GLN A 564 26.79 22.60 -5.10
CA GLN A 564 26.50 22.89 -6.49
C GLN A 564 27.33 21.94 -7.36
N VAL A 565 26.64 21.08 -8.12
CA VAL A 565 27.27 20.04 -8.95
C VAL A 565 26.86 20.21 -10.39
N THR A 566 27.84 20.39 -11.28
CA THR A 566 27.63 20.40 -12.72
C THR A 566 27.67 18.99 -13.26
N LEU A 567 26.62 18.57 -13.94
CA LEU A 567 26.54 17.29 -14.65
C LEU A 567 26.80 17.49 -16.15
N ALA A 568 27.77 16.79 -16.69
CA ALA A 568 28.13 16.85 -18.11
C ALA A 568 28.18 15.44 -18.75
N LYS A 569 28.04 15.36 -20.07
CA LYS A 569 28.23 14.16 -20.88
C LYS A 569 28.91 14.52 -22.18
N ASN A 570 29.99 13.82 -22.52
CA ASN A 570 30.81 14.09 -23.71
C ASN A 570 31.23 15.57 -23.81
N GLY A 571 31.64 16.19 -22.70
CA GLY A 571 32.06 17.58 -22.61
C GLY A 571 30.93 18.64 -22.69
N ARG A 572 29.66 18.23 -22.82
CA ARG A 572 28.53 19.14 -22.81
C ARG A 572 27.80 19.09 -21.48
N GLU A 573 27.58 20.25 -20.86
CA GLU A 573 26.75 20.38 -19.67
C GLU A 573 25.30 19.96 -19.98
N ILE A 574 24.71 19.15 -19.06
CA ILE A 574 23.34 18.62 -19.14
C ILE A 574 22.47 19.29 -18.09
N ALA A 575 22.96 19.38 -16.86
CA ALA A 575 22.20 19.90 -15.71
C ALA A 575 23.13 20.49 -14.64
N GLN A 576 22.55 21.41 -13.87
CA GLN A 576 23.07 21.82 -12.57
C GLN A 576 22.23 21.11 -11.50
N MET A 577 22.90 20.59 -10.46
CA MET A 577 22.30 19.80 -9.40
C MET A 577 22.67 20.37 -8.03
N TRP A 578 21.74 20.33 -7.09
CA TRP A 578 21.91 20.92 -5.76
C TRP A 578 21.60 19.91 -4.65
N PRO A 579 22.50 18.94 -4.35
CA PRO A 579 22.33 18.07 -3.20
C PRO A 579 22.51 18.87 -1.90
N GLU A 580 21.68 18.56 -0.90
CA GLU A 580 21.72 19.23 0.39
C GLU A 580 21.93 18.25 1.54
N LYS A 581 22.63 18.72 2.56
CA LYS A 581 22.62 18.11 3.89
C LYS A 581 21.98 19.11 4.85
N ARG A 582 20.82 18.79 5.37
CA ARG A 582 20.05 19.64 6.29
C ARG A 582 20.33 19.24 7.73
N PHE A 583 20.36 20.21 8.62
CA PHE A 583 20.40 20.02 10.06
C PHE A 583 19.23 20.76 10.70
N TYR A 584 18.44 20.03 11.47
CA TYR A 584 17.26 20.54 12.17
C TYR A 584 17.61 20.86 13.63
N PRO A 585 17.78 22.15 14.02
CA PRO A 585 18.29 22.50 15.34
C PRO A 585 17.38 22.09 16.50
N VAL A 586 16.06 22.06 16.32
CA VAL A 586 15.12 21.68 17.37
C VAL A 586 15.17 20.17 17.61
N ALA A 587 15.16 19.37 16.54
CA ALA A 587 15.21 17.91 16.62
C ALA A 587 16.63 17.36 16.82
N GLN A 588 17.69 18.20 16.67
CA GLN A 588 19.11 17.81 16.71
C GLN A 588 19.43 16.67 15.75
N MET A 589 18.88 16.71 14.55
CA MET A 589 18.93 15.63 13.58
C MET A 589 19.34 16.13 12.19
N PRO A 590 20.31 15.48 11.51
CA PRO A 590 20.60 15.74 10.10
C PRO A 590 19.69 14.91 9.19
N THR A 591 19.38 15.45 7.99
CA THR A 591 18.80 14.72 6.85
C THR A 591 19.64 14.92 5.60
N THR A 592 19.41 14.08 4.61
CA THR A 592 20.10 14.12 3.32
C THR A 592 19.06 14.33 2.23
N GLU A 593 19.26 15.37 1.42
CA GLU A 593 18.40 15.69 0.28
C GLU A 593 19.19 15.41 -0.99
N ALA A 594 18.86 14.33 -1.67
CA ALA A 594 19.55 13.98 -2.90
C ALA A 594 19.12 14.88 -4.06
N ALA A 595 20.09 15.31 -4.87
CA ALA A 595 19.78 15.93 -6.16
C ALA A 595 19.67 14.84 -7.23
N ILE A 596 18.60 14.86 -8.01
CA ILE A 596 18.34 13.83 -9.02
C ILE A 596 18.03 14.49 -10.36
N ASP A 597 18.85 14.23 -11.38
CA ASP A 597 18.53 14.51 -12.76
C ASP A 597 17.91 13.27 -13.40
N TYR A 598 16.60 13.32 -13.67
CA TYR A 598 15.80 12.15 -14.04
C TYR A 598 15.22 12.25 -15.45
N ASN A 599 15.15 11.12 -16.13
CA ASN A 599 14.40 10.97 -17.39
C ASN A 599 13.90 9.51 -17.56
N LEU A 600 13.26 9.21 -18.69
CA LEU A 600 12.74 7.85 -18.93
C LEU A 600 13.84 6.80 -19.15
N ALA A 601 15.05 7.20 -19.45
CA ALA A 601 16.17 6.28 -19.70
C ALA A 601 16.98 6.02 -18.44
N ARG A 602 17.16 7.04 -17.58
CA ARG A 602 18.00 6.92 -16.39
C ARG A 602 17.78 8.06 -15.40
N ASP A 603 18.24 7.85 -14.15
CA ASP A 603 18.48 8.89 -13.16
C ASP A 603 19.98 9.03 -12.90
N VAL A 604 20.45 10.27 -12.74
CA VAL A 604 21.74 10.57 -12.12
C VAL A 604 21.43 11.17 -10.75
N TYR A 605 21.92 10.52 -9.73
CA TYR A 605 21.56 10.78 -8.34
C TYR A 605 22.83 11.18 -7.58
N VAL A 606 22.84 12.33 -6.91
CA VAL A 606 23.97 12.88 -6.21
C VAL A 606 23.63 13.24 -4.78
N VAL A 607 24.48 12.82 -3.84
CA VAL A 607 24.40 13.15 -2.42
C VAL A 607 25.69 13.82 -1.99
N ILE A 608 25.59 14.90 -1.20
CA ILE A 608 26.71 15.52 -0.52
C ILE A 608 26.73 15.09 0.96
N GLY A 609 27.88 14.66 1.43
CA GLY A 609 28.15 14.30 2.82
C GLY A 609 28.97 15.35 3.56
N ASP A 610 29.81 14.90 4.50
CA ASP A 610 30.62 15.79 5.33
C ASP A 610 31.89 16.25 4.62
N LYS A 611 32.32 17.45 5.00
CA LYS A 611 33.65 17.98 4.63
C LYS A 611 34.72 17.12 5.30
N GLN A 612 35.77 16.77 4.55
CA GLN A 612 36.86 15.95 5.03
C GLN A 612 38.02 16.80 5.55
N ASP A 613 38.81 16.28 6.51
CA ASP A 613 39.93 16.98 7.13
C ASP A 613 41.03 17.38 6.13
N GLY A 614 41.20 16.60 5.05
CA GLY A 614 42.12 16.90 3.94
C GLY A 614 41.59 17.88 2.90
N GLY A 615 40.44 18.51 3.14
CA GLY A 615 39.71 19.31 2.16
C GLY A 615 38.80 18.44 1.30
N GLY A 616 37.93 19.10 0.55
CA GLY A 616 36.93 18.39 -0.26
C GLY A 616 35.71 17.88 0.54
N TRP A 617 34.75 17.27 -0.17
CA TRP A 617 33.49 16.81 0.38
C TRP A 617 33.24 15.36 -0.02
N THR A 618 32.68 14.56 0.88
CA THR A 618 32.20 13.23 0.50
C THR A 618 31.03 13.39 -0.48
N VAL A 619 31.16 12.85 -1.66
CA VAL A 619 30.11 12.84 -2.67
C VAL A 619 29.82 11.39 -3.05
N ARG A 620 28.52 11.04 -3.01
CA ARG A 620 28.04 9.74 -3.48
C ARG A 620 27.19 9.96 -4.72
N THR A 621 27.52 9.26 -5.80
CA THR A 621 26.84 9.39 -7.09
C THR A 621 26.37 8.03 -7.56
N TYR A 622 25.14 8.00 -8.11
CA TYR A 622 24.59 6.82 -8.76
C TYR A 622 24.09 7.16 -10.16
N VAL A 623 24.32 6.26 -11.09
CA VAL A 623 23.65 6.26 -12.41
C VAL A 623 22.71 5.05 -12.44
N LYS A 624 21.41 5.30 -12.52
CA LYS A 624 20.35 4.30 -12.33
C LYS A 624 19.42 4.23 -13.54
N PRO A 625 19.66 3.30 -14.47
CA PRO A 625 18.84 3.15 -15.67
C PRO A 625 17.45 2.62 -15.36
N LEU A 626 16.45 3.14 -16.05
CA LEU A 626 15.04 2.73 -16.05
C LEU A 626 14.35 2.83 -14.69
N THR A 627 14.91 3.53 -13.72
CA THR A 627 14.36 3.62 -12.35
C THR A 627 12.92 4.11 -12.34
N ASN A 628 12.61 5.15 -13.11
CA ASN A 628 11.27 5.73 -13.16
C ASN A 628 10.19 4.75 -13.66
N TRP A 629 10.59 3.69 -14.36
CA TRP A 629 9.65 2.66 -14.84
C TRP A 629 9.03 1.87 -13.69
N ILE A 630 9.66 1.81 -12.51
CA ILE A 630 9.13 1.18 -11.31
C ILE A 630 7.82 1.87 -10.91
N TRP A 631 7.84 3.20 -10.80
CA TRP A 631 6.68 3.98 -10.36
C TRP A 631 5.67 4.20 -11.48
N ILE A 632 6.13 4.36 -12.73
CA ILE A 632 5.25 4.40 -13.92
C ILE A 632 4.43 3.10 -14.01
N GLY A 633 5.08 1.94 -13.85
CA GLY A 633 4.40 0.66 -13.85
C GLY A 633 3.41 0.49 -12.70
N SER A 634 3.78 0.94 -11.51
CA SER A 634 2.89 0.95 -10.34
C SER A 634 1.68 1.88 -10.55
N ALA A 635 1.89 3.07 -11.12
CA ALA A 635 0.80 3.97 -11.51
C ALA A 635 -0.12 3.36 -12.58
N MET A 636 0.45 2.64 -13.55
CA MET A 636 -0.33 1.87 -14.53
C MET A 636 -1.15 0.76 -13.86
N MET A 637 -0.61 0.06 -12.87
CA MET A 637 -1.36 -0.95 -12.11
C MET A 637 -2.56 -0.32 -11.41
N ALA A 638 -2.37 0.79 -10.71
CA ALA A 638 -3.42 1.52 -10.03
C ALA A 638 -4.48 2.06 -11.00
N LEU A 639 -4.05 2.65 -12.13
CA LEU A 639 -4.95 3.12 -13.19
C LEU A 639 -5.76 1.97 -13.79
N GLY A 640 -5.14 0.82 -14.02
CA GLY A 640 -5.81 -0.39 -14.48
C GLY A 640 -6.89 -0.86 -13.50
N GLY A 641 -6.61 -0.80 -12.21
CA GLY A 641 -7.58 -1.04 -11.15
C GLY A 641 -8.75 -0.05 -11.20
N LEU A 642 -8.48 1.26 -11.31
CA LEU A 642 -9.49 2.32 -11.43
C LEU A 642 -10.39 2.12 -12.66
N LEU A 643 -9.81 1.82 -13.82
CA LEU A 643 -10.57 1.51 -15.02
C LEU A 643 -11.51 0.32 -14.80
N SER A 644 -11.01 -0.73 -14.13
CA SER A 644 -11.83 -1.89 -13.79
C SER A 644 -12.95 -1.53 -12.81
N LEU A 645 -12.68 -0.72 -11.78
CA LEU A 645 -13.66 -0.30 -10.78
C LEU A 645 -14.78 0.55 -11.39
N THR A 646 -14.50 1.33 -12.45
CA THR A 646 -15.50 2.13 -13.15
C THR A 646 -16.35 1.35 -14.15
N ASP A 647 -16.14 0.04 -14.34
CA ASP A 647 -16.95 -0.78 -15.26
C ASP A 647 -18.37 -0.97 -14.70
N ARG A 648 -19.38 -0.56 -15.49
CA ARG A 648 -20.79 -0.62 -15.10
C ARG A 648 -21.27 -2.03 -14.71
N ARG A 649 -20.63 -3.07 -15.24
CA ARG A 649 -20.98 -4.47 -14.95
C ARG A 649 -20.76 -4.84 -13.48
N PHE A 650 -19.93 -4.09 -12.74
CA PHE A 650 -19.75 -4.26 -11.30
C PHE A 650 -20.80 -3.51 -10.47
N ARG A 651 -21.48 -2.50 -11.06
CA ARG A 651 -22.46 -1.65 -10.37
C ARG A 651 -23.89 -2.13 -10.56
N VAL A 652 -24.16 -2.91 -11.61
CA VAL A 652 -25.51 -3.45 -11.82
C VAL A 652 -25.76 -4.49 -10.75
N ALA A 653 -26.74 -4.20 -9.87
CA ALA A 653 -27.28 -5.16 -8.91
C ALA A 653 -27.49 -6.52 -9.62
N ALA A 654 -27.09 -7.61 -8.97
CA ALA A 654 -27.35 -8.95 -9.45
C ALA A 654 -28.88 -9.07 -9.67
N GLY A 655 -29.29 -9.04 -10.91
CA GLY A 655 -30.61 -8.71 -11.41
C GLY A 655 -31.74 -9.14 -10.49
N ALA A 656 -32.64 -8.22 -10.21
CA ALA A 656 -34.01 -8.61 -10.12
C ALA A 656 -34.34 -9.46 -11.38
N ARG A 657 -34.34 -10.80 -11.27
CA ARG A 657 -35.07 -11.63 -12.20
C ARG A 657 -36.45 -10.97 -12.27
N LYS A 658 -36.81 -10.41 -13.43
CA LYS A 658 -38.18 -10.14 -13.73
C LYS A 658 -38.88 -11.45 -13.40
N THR A 659 -39.63 -11.46 -12.32
CA THR A 659 -40.70 -12.47 -12.10
C THR A 659 -41.57 -12.27 -13.31
N GLU A 660 -41.47 -13.17 -14.29
CA GLU A 660 -42.52 -13.33 -15.30
C GLU A 660 -43.78 -13.55 -14.49
N ALA A 661 -44.71 -12.60 -14.61
CA ALA A 661 -46.03 -12.73 -14.08
C ALA A 661 -46.60 -13.99 -14.73
N VAL A 662 -46.80 -15.02 -13.90
CA VAL A 662 -47.64 -16.17 -14.30
C VAL A 662 -49.01 -15.58 -14.60
N PRO A 663 -49.57 -15.73 -15.84
CA PRO A 663 -50.96 -15.35 -16.08
C PRO A 663 -51.83 -16.15 -15.12
N ALA A 664 -52.67 -15.47 -14.37
CA ALA A 664 -53.74 -16.11 -13.63
C ALA A 664 -54.72 -16.71 -14.66
N GLU A 665 -54.81 -18.05 -14.72
CA GLU A 665 -55.95 -18.76 -15.25
C GLU A 665 -57.02 -18.96 -14.18
#